data_a9cc879d39d353575fc559b6c08cbbd1
#
_entry.id   a9cc879d39d353575fc559b6c08cbbd1
#
_cell.length_a   1.000
_cell.length_b   1.000
_cell.length_c   1.000
_cell.angle_alpha   90.00
_cell.angle_beta   90.00
_cell.angle_gamma   90.00
#
_symmetry.space_group_name_H-M   'P 1'
#
loop_
_entity.id
_entity.type
_entity.pdbx_description
1 polymer ?
#
loop_
_entity_poly.entity_id
_entity_poly.type
_entity_poly.pdbx_seq_one_letter_code
_entity_poly.pdbx_strand_id
1 'polypeptide(L)'
;MNINQNISDNPAEKDSAGFYDPSTESFPTSLEGKVLFYIAITFSVFQVITAAHLLDLPSQILRAVHVGFLGLLGFPLVCALKKQNSLFKILSWCAGILSFVIAIYQTIEYTPLITRYGDLLPTDIFFGVIALILVLAAAWIVMGYALTLIASIFLLYCFFGKYLPGIFQHRGYDFRQIIEHMSYGTEGIYGIPIYVSCTFVFLFILFGSFLERAGMIKLFNDVALGLFGHTRGGPAQVCVASSALMGTISGSGIANVVTSGQFTIPLMKKYGYSSAFAGGVEATSSMGGQIMPPVMGAVAFIMAETLGVKYFEIVKAAIIPAILYYVSCWWMVYLEAGKRNLLGMSKNELPSVINALKEGWYLVLPLAVLVYLLFSGYTPLYAGTIGLAFIIFLILGAPIAGTLSKYKRVIFWIFLGLVSASFFEMGIKVIVISISVLVAINFVFKGGRETLLSCRDALAEGGKASLPVGVACAVVGIVIGTLTLTGAANTFGQFVIKVGENSLFLSLLLTMVICLILGMGIPTIPNYIITSAIAGPALLKLGVPLIISHMFVFYFGIMADLTPPVALACFAAAPFAKESGFKISLEAVKLAVAGFVVPFMAVYSPELMLQGLANKDISTIVISVAYICIKAVIAILFLGIAAVGYMNARLNIFERIICMAIAILLIVAIPLTDELGFALMFLFIIYRWFKFRNNNSIST
;
A
#
# COMPACT_ATOMS: atom_id res chain seq x y z
N MET A 1 24.43 21.69 -1.57
CA MET A 1 25.31 20.98 -0.62
C MET A 1 25.31 19.52 -1.04
N ASN A 2 26.41 19.04 -1.62
CA ASN A 2 26.58 17.64 -2.04
C ASN A 2 26.71 16.74 -0.81
N ILE A 3 25.66 15.96 -0.51
CA ILE A 3 25.71 14.86 0.47
C ILE A 3 25.67 13.55 -0.32
N ASN A 4 26.73 13.29 -1.06
CA ASN A 4 27.05 11.98 -1.56
C ASN A 4 28.42 11.61 -0.98
N GLN A 5 28.43 10.99 0.21
CA GLN A 5 29.60 10.23 0.64
C GLN A 5 29.26 9.26 1.78
N ASN A 6 29.52 7.99 1.53
CA ASN A 6 29.76 6.91 2.49
C ASN A 6 28.57 6.38 3.31
N ILE A 7 27.72 5.60 2.67
CA ILE A 7 27.06 4.48 3.38
C ILE A 7 28.11 3.35 3.38
N SER A 8 28.82 3.21 4.51
CA SER A 8 29.74 2.12 4.76
C SER A 8 28.97 0.79 4.80
N ASP A 9 29.40 -0.14 4.00
CA ASP A 9 29.01 -1.56 4.02
C ASP A 9 29.20 -2.12 5.44
N ASN A 10 28.12 -2.23 6.18
CA ASN A 10 28.10 -2.99 7.43
C ASN A 10 27.40 -4.34 7.15
N PRO A 11 28.14 -5.46 7.05
CA PRO A 11 27.57 -6.76 6.70
C PRO A 11 26.68 -7.40 7.75
N ALA A 12 26.52 -6.79 8.91
CA ALA A 12 25.91 -7.41 10.08
C ALA A 12 24.38 -7.31 10.21
N GLU A 13 23.66 -6.66 9.26
CA GLU A 13 22.20 -6.48 9.33
C GLU A 13 21.42 -7.11 8.18
N LYS A 14 21.99 -8.11 7.52
CA LYS A 14 21.35 -8.79 6.35
C LYS A 14 20.29 -9.83 6.68
N ASP A 15 19.92 -10.05 7.93
CA ASP A 15 19.05 -11.16 8.33
C ASP A 15 17.78 -10.74 9.07
N SER A 16 16.89 -10.02 8.37
CA SER A 16 15.50 -9.97 8.78
C SER A 16 14.59 -10.32 7.60
N ALA A 17 14.04 -11.52 7.61
CA ALA A 17 13.02 -12.08 6.72
C ALA A 17 13.37 -12.19 5.22
N GLY A 18 14.56 -11.79 4.78
CA GLY A 18 15.02 -11.96 3.38
C GLY A 18 14.28 -11.13 2.33
N PHE A 19 13.36 -10.22 2.73
CA PHE A 19 12.69 -9.32 1.80
C PHE A 19 13.66 -8.30 1.23
N TYR A 20 13.69 -8.19 -0.09
CA TYR A 20 14.52 -7.24 -0.82
C TYR A 20 13.69 -6.49 -1.86
N ASP A 21 13.50 -5.19 -1.67
CA ASP A 21 12.78 -4.36 -2.61
C ASP A 21 13.72 -3.72 -3.64
N PRO A 22 13.77 -4.24 -4.88
CA PRO A 22 14.63 -3.68 -5.92
C PRO A 22 14.22 -2.27 -6.34
N SER A 23 13.02 -1.80 -6.01
CA SER A 23 12.55 -0.46 -6.36
C SER A 23 13.32 0.65 -5.65
N THR A 24 13.91 0.36 -4.49
CA THR A 24 14.62 1.34 -3.66
C THR A 24 16.04 1.67 -4.14
N GLU A 25 16.63 0.83 -5.00
CA GLU A 25 17.98 1.04 -5.54
C GLU A 25 17.94 1.57 -6.98
N SER A 26 18.95 2.32 -7.38
CA SER A 26 19.10 2.75 -8.79
C SER A 26 19.53 1.61 -9.71
N PHE A 27 19.19 1.70 -11.00
CA PHE A 27 19.70 0.74 -11.97
C PHE A 27 21.23 0.72 -11.99
N PRO A 28 21.87 -0.48 -12.13
CA PRO A 28 23.32 -0.57 -12.24
C PRO A 28 23.85 0.24 -13.45
N THR A 29 25.01 0.86 -13.30
CA THR A 29 25.64 1.66 -14.39
C THR A 29 26.29 0.82 -15.49
N SER A 30 26.39 -0.50 -15.31
CA SER A 30 26.94 -1.46 -16.25
C SER A 30 26.12 -1.57 -17.55
N LEU A 31 26.67 -2.21 -18.59
CA LEU A 31 25.93 -2.53 -19.82
C LEU A 31 24.66 -3.34 -19.51
N GLU A 32 24.78 -4.30 -18.60
CA GLU A 32 23.66 -5.11 -18.11
C GLU A 32 22.55 -4.23 -17.51
N GLY A 33 22.92 -3.26 -16.65
CA GLY A 33 21.96 -2.33 -16.08
C GLY A 33 21.25 -1.44 -17.12
N LYS A 34 21.96 -1.06 -18.21
CA LYS A 34 21.34 -0.34 -19.32
C LYS A 34 20.32 -1.21 -20.07
N VAL A 35 20.62 -2.49 -20.30
CA VAL A 35 19.68 -3.42 -20.93
C VAL A 35 18.43 -3.58 -20.07
N LEU A 36 18.60 -3.79 -18.76
CA LEU A 36 17.48 -3.90 -17.80
C LEU A 36 16.66 -2.63 -17.74
N PHE A 37 17.28 -1.47 -17.81
CA PHE A 37 16.60 -0.18 -17.88
C PHE A 37 15.67 -0.08 -19.11
N TYR A 38 16.13 -0.52 -20.28
CA TYR A 38 15.29 -0.52 -21.49
C TYR A 38 14.21 -1.61 -21.45
N ILE A 39 14.47 -2.77 -20.82
CA ILE A 39 13.44 -3.78 -20.59
C ILE A 39 12.32 -3.21 -19.70
N ALA A 40 12.66 -2.48 -18.64
CA ALA A 40 11.69 -1.82 -17.78
C ALA A 40 10.85 -0.78 -18.52
N ILE A 41 11.46 0.02 -19.41
CA ILE A 41 10.73 0.96 -20.29
C ILE A 41 9.77 0.21 -21.20
N THR A 42 10.27 -0.86 -21.87
CA THR A 42 9.44 -1.67 -22.79
C THR A 42 8.24 -2.27 -22.05
N PHE A 43 8.47 -2.76 -20.84
CA PHE A 43 7.40 -3.25 -19.97
C PHE A 43 6.36 -2.17 -19.67
N SER A 44 6.79 -0.97 -19.27
CA SER A 44 5.88 0.15 -18.99
C SER A 44 5.12 0.60 -20.22
N VAL A 45 5.80 0.70 -21.37
CA VAL A 45 5.16 1.06 -22.65
C VAL A 45 4.13 0.01 -23.06
N PHE A 46 4.45 -1.29 -22.94
CA PHE A 46 3.50 -2.38 -23.21
C PHE A 46 2.25 -2.24 -22.36
N GLN A 47 2.39 -2.01 -21.06
CA GLN A 47 1.25 -1.87 -20.15
C GLN A 47 0.40 -0.63 -20.45
N VAL A 48 1.02 0.50 -20.81
CA VAL A 48 0.29 1.71 -21.19
C VAL A 48 -0.48 1.51 -22.50
N ILE A 49 0.12 0.85 -23.50
CA ILE A 49 -0.52 0.59 -24.81
C ILE A 49 -1.74 -0.32 -24.63
N THR A 50 -1.63 -1.37 -23.82
CA THR A 50 -2.75 -2.29 -23.56
C THR A 50 -3.84 -1.63 -22.72
N ALA A 51 -3.47 -0.86 -21.69
CA ALA A 51 -4.41 -0.12 -20.86
C ALA A 51 -5.16 0.99 -21.64
N ALA A 52 -4.51 1.57 -22.62
CA ALA A 52 -5.08 2.55 -23.53
C ALA A 52 -5.93 1.94 -24.66
N HIS A 53 -6.14 0.62 -24.67
CA HIS A 53 -6.85 -0.09 -25.75
C HIS A 53 -6.30 0.19 -27.16
N LEU A 54 -4.99 0.46 -27.26
CA LEU A 54 -4.29 0.57 -28.55
C LEU A 54 -3.88 -0.81 -29.09
N LEU A 55 -3.75 -1.78 -28.16
CA LEU A 55 -3.52 -3.18 -28.43
C LEU A 55 -4.51 -3.98 -27.57
N ASP A 56 -5.57 -4.47 -28.18
CA ASP A 56 -6.55 -5.29 -27.49
C ASP A 56 -6.08 -6.75 -27.48
N LEU A 57 -5.74 -7.24 -26.28
CA LEU A 57 -5.34 -8.62 -26.03
C LEU A 57 -6.36 -9.32 -25.14
N PRO A 58 -6.61 -10.62 -25.37
CA PRO A 58 -7.32 -11.43 -24.39
C PRO A 58 -6.69 -11.32 -23.02
N SER A 59 -7.52 -11.23 -21.97
CA SER A 59 -7.06 -11.03 -20.59
C SER A 59 -6.01 -12.05 -20.16
N GLN A 60 -6.13 -13.31 -20.57
CA GLN A 60 -5.18 -14.36 -20.23
C GLN A 60 -3.79 -14.10 -20.86
N ILE A 61 -3.75 -13.66 -22.11
CA ILE A 61 -2.50 -13.30 -22.81
C ILE A 61 -1.84 -12.11 -22.11
N LEU A 62 -2.63 -11.08 -21.76
CA LEU A 62 -2.12 -9.90 -21.04
C LEU A 62 -1.45 -10.31 -19.70
N ARG A 63 -2.10 -11.21 -18.95
CA ARG A 63 -1.57 -11.75 -17.69
C ARG A 63 -0.27 -12.54 -17.91
N ALA A 64 -0.24 -13.40 -18.93
CA ALA A 64 0.93 -14.21 -19.25
C ALA A 64 2.15 -13.34 -19.64
N VAL A 65 1.94 -12.34 -20.51
CA VAL A 65 3.00 -11.42 -20.94
C VAL A 65 3.49 -10.57 -19.77
N HIS A 66 2.57 -10.11 -18.90
CA HIS A 66 2.94 -9.39 -17.68
C HIS A 66 3.86 -10.22 -16.77
N VAL A 67 3.50 -11.47 -16.48
CA VAL A 67 4.35 -12.38 -15.67
C VAL A 67 5.69 -12.65 -16.38
N GLY A 68 5.69 -12.78 -17.71
CA GLY A 68 6.90 -12.91 -18.51
C GLY A 68 7.86 -11.73 -18.33
N PHE A 69 7.35 -10.49 -18.37
CA PHE A 69 8.15 -9.30 -18.10
C PHE A 69 8.63 -9.22 -16.65
N LEU A 70 7.81 -9.62 -15.67
CA LEU A 70 8.23 -9.67 -14.28
C LEU A 70 9.43 -10.60 -14.08
N GLY A 71 9.43 -11.78 -14.73
CA GLY A 71 10.57 -12.69 -14.68
C GLY A 71 11.77 -12.14 -15.46
N LEU A 72 11.58 -11.65 -16.69
CA LEU A 72 12.64 -11.13 -17.55
C LEU A 72 13.38 -9.94 -16.92
N LEU A 73 12.68 -9.08 -16.20
CA LEU A 73 13.27 -7.96 -15.50
C LEU A 73 13.74 -8.35 -14.09
N GLY A 74 12.94 -9.10 -13.34
CA GLY A 74 13.16 -9.36 -11.92
C GLY A 74 14.40 -10.21 -11.63
N PHE A 75 14.57 -11.35 -12.31
CA PHE A 75 15.71 -12.24 -12.06
C PHE A 75 17.07 -11.56 -12.30
N PRO A 76 17.33 -10.97 -13.50
CA PRO A 76 18.63 -10.36 -13.75
C PRO A 76 18.85 -9.09 -12.93
N LEU A 77 17.80 -8.27 -12.71
CA LEU A 77 17.92 -7.02 -11.96
C LEU A 77 18.36 -7.27 -10.51
N VAL A 78 17.67 -8.17 -9.79
CA VAL A 78 18.01 -8.48 -8.40
C VAL A 78 19.39 -9.12 -8.29
N CYS A 79 19.75 -9.99 -9.24
CA CYS A 79 21.10 -10.57 -9.31
C CYS A 79 22.19 -9.50 -9.51
N ALA A 80 21.94 -8.53 -10.38
CA ALA A 80 22.86 -7.44 -10.67
C ALA A 80 23.03 -6.48 -9.48
N LEU A 81 21.93 -6.14 -8.79
CA LEU A 81 21.93 -5.29 -7.60
C LEU A 81 22.63 -5.96 -6.41
N LYS A 82 22.41 -7.26 -6.20
CA LYS A 82 23.10 -8.04 -5.15
C LYS A 82 24.56 -8.41 -5.50
N LYS A 83 25.07 -7.96 -6.66
CA LYS A 83 26.45 -8.22 -7.13
C LYS A 83 26.88 -9.69 -7.06
N GLN A 84 25.98 -10.59 -7.48
CA GLN A 84 26.22 -12.03 -7.45
C GLN A 84 27.30 -12.48 -8.46
N ASN A 85 27.82 -13.71 -8.29
CA ASN A 85 28.84 -14.32 -9.13
C ASN A 85 28.35 -14.51 -10.58
N SER A 86 29.30 -14.67 -11.53
CA SER A 86 29.00 -14.82 -12.96
C SER A 86 28.05 -15.99 -13.28
N LEU A 87 28.16 -17.10 -12.55
CA LEU A 87 27.25 -18.24 -12.71
C LEU A 87 25.79 -17.87 -12.38
N PHE A 88 25.58 -17.19 -11.25
CA PHE A 88 24.24 -16.73 -10.86
C PHE A 88 23.69 -15.69 -11.84
N LYS A 89 24.52 -14.86 -12.44
CA LYS A 89 24.11 -13.93 -13.50
C LYS A 89 23.60 -14.67 -14.73
N ILE A 90 24.33 -15.67 -15.22
CA ILE A 90 23.90 -16.48 -16.36
C ILE A 90 22.58 -17.19 -16.03
N LEU A 91 22.48 -17.83 -14.88
CA LEU A 91 21.26 -18.51 -14.44
C LEU A 91 20.07 -17.55 -14.34
N SER A 92 20.28 -16.34 -13.83
CA SER A 92 19.21 -15.33 -13.70
C SER A 92 18.71 -14.84 -15.06
N TRP A 93 19.61 -14.64 -16.04
CA TRP A 93 19.22 -14.33 -17.41
C TRP A 93 18.49 -15.49 -18.09
N CYS A 94 18.96 -16.72 -17.89
CA CYS A 94 18.26 -17.92 -18.40
C CYS A 94 16.85 -18.04 -17.81
N ALA A 95 16.69 -17.84 -16.50
CA ALA A 95 15.38 -17.86 -15.82
C ALA A 95 14.46 -16.74 -16.32
N GLY A 96 14.99 -15.53 -16.49
CA GLY A 96 14.24 -14.39 -17.02
C GLY A 96 13.77 -14.62 -18.46
N ILE A 97 14.66 -15.07 -19.34
CA ILE A 97 14.33 -15.38 -20.74
C ILE A 97 13.30 -16.52 -20.78
N LEU A 98 13.48 -17.56 -19.99
CA LEU A 98 12.56 -18.70 -19.94
C LEU A 98 11.17 -18.28 -19.45
N SER A 99 11.08 -17.36 -18.48
CA SER A 99 9.80 -16.78 -18.07
C SER A 99 9.07 -16.08 -19.23
N PHE A 100 9.82 -15.36 -20.06
CA PHE A 100 9.24 -14.67 -21.21
C PHE A 100 8.89 -15.67 -22.36
N VAL A 101 9.68 -16.73 -22.56
CA VAL A 101 9.37 -17.81 -23.50
C VAL A 101 8.06 -18.51 -23.13
N ILE A 102 7.80 -18.74 -21.85
CA ILE A 102 6.53 -19.30 -21.39
C ILE A 102 5.35 -18.37 -21.74
N ALA A 103 5.52 -17.07 -21.60
CA ALA A 103 4.50 -16.10 -21.98
C ALA A 103 4.23 -16.14 -23.49
N ILE A 104 5.27 -16.25 -24.31
CA ILE A 104 5.15 -16.41 -25.77
C ILE A 104 4.43 -17.74 -26.10
N TYR A 105 4.81 -18.83 -25.44
CA TYR A 105 4.16 -20.13 -25.60
C TYR A 105 2.65 -20.04 -25.33
N GLN A 106 2.26 -19.46 -24.20
CA GLN A 106 0.84 -19.27 -23.85
C GLN A 106 0.10 -18.33 -24.82
N THR A 107 0.81 -17.38 -25.42
CA THR A 107 0.24 -16.48 -26.43
C THR A 107 -0.03 -17.21 -27.75
N ILE A 108 0.93 -18.02 -28.21
CA ILE A 108 0.80 -18.79 -29.45
C ILE A 108 -0.24 -19.90 -29.30
N GLU A 109 -0.19 -20.64 -28.19
CA GLU A 109 -1.06 -21.78 -27.90
C GLU A 109 -2.36 -21.37 -27.22
N TYR A 110 -2.73 -20.08 -27.21
CA TYR A 110 -3.90 -19.58 -26.46
C TYR A 110 -5.19 -20.32 -26.81
N THR A 111 -5.56 -20.36 -28.09
CA THR A 111 -6.78 -21.05 -28.53
C THR A 111 -6.69 -22.59 -28.38
N PRO A 112 -5.60 -23.25 -28.75
CA PRO A 112 -5.41 -24.69 -28.49
C PRO A 112 -5.51 -25.04 -26.99
N LEU A 113 -4.89 -24.24 -26.07
CA LEU A 113 -4.94 -24.51 -24.63
C LEU A 113 -6.37 -24.46 -24.07
N ILE A 114 -7.21 -23.56 -24.58
CA ILE A 114 -8.62 -23.51 -24.17
C ILE A 114 -9.40 -24.74 -24.65
N THR A 115 -9.14 -25.17 -25.88
CA THR A 115 -9.90 -26.30 -26.46
C THR A 115 -9.50 -27.66 -25.91
N ARG A 116 -8.26 -27.81 -25.41
CA ARG A 116 -7.76 -29.04 -24.77
C ARG A 116 -7.70 -28.98 -23.25
N TYR A 117 -8.47 -28.08 -22.63
CA TYR A 117 -8.60 -28.04 -21.18
C TYR A 117 -9.15 -29.35 -20.65
N GLY A 118 -8.45 -29.97 -19.68
CA GLY A 118 -8.73 -31.33 -19.19
C GLY A 118 -7.86 -32.41 -19.84
N ASP A 119 -7.23 -32.16 -21.01
CA ASP A 119 -6.36 -33.13 -21.72
C ASP A 119 -5.08 -32.42 -22.22
N LEU A 120 -4.28 -31.97 -21.30
CA LEU A 120 -3.02 -31.25 -21.56
C LEU A 120 -2.01 -32.16 -22.27
N LEU A 121 -1.30 -31.61 -23.25
CA LEU A 121 -0.14 -32.24 -23.88
C LEU A 121 1.06 -32.30 -22.91
N PRO A 122 2.01 -33.25 -23.13
CA PRO A 122 3.26 -33.28 -22.33
C PRO A 122 4.04 -31.95 -22.37
N THR A 123 3.98 -31.23 -23.48
CA THR A 123 4.59 -29.89 -23.63
C THR A 123 3.92 -28.84 -22.74
N ASP A 124 2.59 -28.88 -22.59
CA ASP A 124 1.85 -27.99 -21.71
C ASP A 124 2.25 -28.24 -20.25
N ILE A 125 2.29 -29.54 -19.86
CA ILE A 125 2.72 -29.94 -18.52
C ILE A 125 4.13 -29.48 -18.24
N PHE A 126 5.06 -29.63 -19.19
CA PHE A 126 6.45 -29.20 -19.06
C PHE A 126 6.54 -27.68 -18.81
N PHE A 127 5.90 -26.87 -19.65
CA PHE A 127 5.90 -25.41 -19.47
C PHE A 127 5.14 -24.96 -18.21
N GLY A 128 4.05 -25.66 -17.87
CA GLY A 128 3.29 -25.38 -16.64
C GLY A 128 4.11 -25.61 -15.37
N VAL A 129 4.85 -26.72 -15.31
CA VAL A 129 5.75 -27.01 -14.17
C VAL A 129 6.87 -25.96 -14.07
N ILE A 130 7.48 -25.60 -15.19
CA ILE A 130 8.53 -24.59 -15.21
C ILE A 130 7.97 -23.23 -14.76
N ALA A 131 6.77 -22.85 -15.19
CA ALA A 131 6.12 -21.63 -14.75
C ALA A 131 5.97 -21.57 -13.21
N LEU A 132 5.50 -22.66 -12.60
CA LEU A 132 5.41 -22.76 -11.13
C LEU A 132 6.77 -22.60 -10.44
N ILE A 133 7.77 -23.30 -10.93
CA ILE A 133 9.15 -23.24 -10.38
C ILE A 133 9.68 -21.80 -10.49
N LEU A 134 9.52 -21.15 -11.65
CA LEU A 134 10.02 -19.78 -11.87
C LEU A 134 9.27 -18.76 -11.01
N VAL A 135 7.96 -18.88 -10.83
CA VAL A 135 7.20 -17.99 -9.94
C VAL A 135 7.64 -18.16 -8.49
N LEU A 136 7.84 -19.39 -8.01
CA LEU A 136 8.37 -19.64 -6.66
C LEU A 136 9.81 -19.13 -6.51
N ALA A 137 10.66 -19.30 -7.54
CA ALA A 137 12.02 -18.76 -7.54
C ALA A 137 12.04 -17.23 -7.56
N ALA A 138 11.17 -16.58 -8.34
CA ALA A 138 11.01 -15.13 -8.35
C ALA A 138 10.56 -14.61 -6.97
N ALA A 139 9.60 -15.29 -6.35
CA ALA A 139 9.16 -14.97 -4.99
C ALA A 139 10.31 -15.07 -3.98
N TRP A 140 11.11 -16.13 -4.05
CA TRP A 140 12.27 -16.31 -3.18
C TRP A 140 13.28 -15.15 -3.30
N ILE A 141 13.57 -14.75 -4.53
CA ILE A 141 14.61 -13.74 -4.83
C ILE A 141 14.14 -12.33 -4.45
N VAL A 142 12.86 -12.00 -4.74
CA VAL A 142 12.29 -10.66 -4.56
C VAL A 142 11.61 -10.50 -3.20
N MET A 143 10.78 -11.49 -2.78
CA MET A 143 9.96 -11.41 -1.56
C MET A 143 10.59 -12.10 -0.36
N GLY A 144 11.66 -12.88 -0.57
CA GLY A 144 12.28 -13.67 0.46
C GLY A 144 11.62 -15.04 0.68
N TYR A 145 12.12 -15.75 1.68
CA TYR A 145 11.76 -17.16 1.91
C TYR A 145 10.35 -17.37 2.47
N ALA A 146 9.82 -16.41 3.26
CA ALA A 146 8.58 -16.60 4.01
C ALA A 146 7.37 -16.87 3.08
N LEU A 147 7.14 -15.98 2.10
CA LEU A 147 6.05 -16.13 1.16
C LEU A 147 6.21 -17.36 0.26
N THR A 148 7.45 -17.64 -0.18
CA THR A 148 7.77 -18.82 -0.99
C THR A 148 7.48 -20.10 -0.22
N LEU A 149 7.86 -20.17 1.07
CA LEU A 149 7.60 -21.33 1.92
C LEU A 149 6.09 -21.56 2.09
N ILE A 150 5.33 -20.51 2.37
CA ILE A 150 3.86 -20.60 2.48
C ILE A 150 3.26 -21.12 1.19
N ALA A 151 3.59 -20.51 0.04
CA ALA A 151 3.06 -20.94 -1.26
C ALA A 151 3.45 -22.40 -1.59
N SER A 152 4.68 -22.81 -1.24
CA SER A 152 5.14 -24.19 -1.42
C SER A 152 4.38 -25.17 -0.55
N ILE A 153 4.10 -24.84 0.72
CA ILE A 153 3.29 -25.65 1.63
C ILE A 153 1.88 -25.82 1.07
N PHE A 154 1.26 -24.75 0.60
CA PHE A 154 -0.07 -24.81 -0.03
C PHE A 154 -0.05 -25.65 -1.29
N LEU A 155 0.95 -25.51 -2.16
CA LEU A 155 1.09 -26.33 -3.35
C LEU A 155 1.26 -27.82 -3.00
N LEU A 156 2.11 -28.15 -2.01
CA LEU A 156 2.30 -29.51 -1.51
C LEU A 156 1.01 -30.06 -0.91
N TYR A 157 0.19 -29.21 -0.29
CA TYR A 157 -1.12 -29.63 0.22
C TYR A 157 -2.03 -30.14 -0.90
N CYS A 158 -2.00 -29.58 -2.12
CA CYS A 158 -2.74 -30.12 -3.25
C CYS A 158 -2.38 -31.59 -3.56
N PHE A 159 -1.09 -31.94 -3.42
CA PHE A 159 -0.62 -33.30 -3.73
C PHE A 159 -0.87 -34.27 -2.57
N PHE A 160 -0.65 -33.84 -1.34
CA PHE A 160 -0.57 -34.73 -0.19
C PHE A 160 -1.73 -34.61 0.80
N GLY A 161 -2.62 -33.62 0.65
CA GLY A 161 -3.72 -33.38 1.57
C GLY A 161 -4.71 -34.55 1.69
N LYS A 162 -4.80 -35.41 0.68
CA LYS A 162 -5.60 -36.64 0.77
C LYS A 162 -5.16 -37.63 1.87
N TYR A 163 -3.90 -37.51 2.33
CA TYR A 163 -3.32 -38.36 3.38
C TYR A 163 -3.40 -37.70 4.76
N LEU A 164 -3.84 -36.45 4.86
CA LEU A 164 -3.96 -35.77 6.12
C LEU A 164 -5.20 -36.23 6.90
N PRO A 165 -5.16 -36.24 8.25
CA PRO A 165 -6.30 -36.65 9.05
C PRO A 165 -7.32 -35.52 9.24
N GLY A 166 -8.59 -35.92 9.46
CA GLY A 166 -9.67 -35.04 9.92
C GLY A 166 -10.04 -33.96 8.93
N ILE A 167 -10.20 -32.73 9.41
CA ILE A 167 -10.71 -31.60 8.63
C ILE A 167 -9.77 -31.14 7.51
N PHE A 168 -8.52 -31.51 7.54
CA PHE A 168 -7.53 -31.16 6.51
C PHE A 168 -7.50 -32.16 5.35
N GLN A 169 -8.25 -33.27 5.42
CA GLN A 169 -8.33 -34.24 4.34
C GLN A 169 -9.18 -33.70 3.19
N HIS A 170 -8.68 -33.84 1.96
CA HIS A 170 -9.45 -33.60 0.74
C HIS A 170 -9.45 -34.83 -0.18
N ARG A 171 -10.27 -34.80 -1.24
CA ARG A 171 -10.48 -35.95 -2.14
C ARG A 171 -9.23 -36.44 -2.91
N GLY A 172 -8.17 -35.59 -2.98
CA GLY A 172 -7.00 -35.82 -3.83
C GLY A 172 -7.20 -35.33 -5.26
N TYR A 173 -6.11 -34.91 -5.89
CA TYR A 173 -6.07 -34.38 -7.25
C TYR A 173 -4.92 -35.03 -8.00
N ASP A 174 -5.11 -35.25 -9.31
CA ASP A 174 -4.05 -35.75 -10.19
C ASP A 174 -3.01 -34.63 -10.50
N PHE A 175 -1.79 -35.06 -10.81
CA PHE A 175 -0.70 -34.13 -11.14
C PHE A 175 -1.07 -33.19 -12.28
N ARG A 176 -1.71 -33.73 -13.36
CA ARG A 176 -2.14 -32.93 -14.51
C ARG A 176 -3.16 -31.88 -14.11
N GLN A 177 -4.17 -32.27 -13.32
CA GLN A 177 -5.20 -31.33 -12.82
C GLN A 177 -4.59 -30.18 -12.00
N ILE A 178 -3.60 -30.49 -11.14
CA ILE A 178 -2.93 -29.45 -10.35
C ILE A 178 -2.16 -28.48 -11.25
N ILE A 179 -1.37 -28.99 -12.21
CA ILE A 179 -0.62 -28.14 -13.13
C ILE A 179 -1.55 -27.31 -14.01
N GLU A 180 -2.61 -27.87 -14.52
CA GLU A 180 -3.62 -27.18 -15.33
C GLU A 180 -4.26 -26.02 -14.56
N HIS A 181 -4.75 -26.30 -13.36
CA HIS A 181 -5.39 -25.33 -12.51
C HIS A 181 -4.44 -24.17 -12.12
N MET A 182 -3.19 -24.50 -11.77
CA MET A 182 -2.20 -23.54 -11.30
C MET A 182 -1.59 -22.69 -12.42
N SER A 183 -1.28 -23.29 -13.57
CA SER A 183 -0.46 -22.67 -14.62
C SER A 183 -1.24 -22.21 -15.86
N TYR A 184 -2.50 -22.61 -16.01
CA TYR A 184 -3.33 -22.26 -17.17
C TYR A 184 -4.72 -21.77 -16.78
N GLY A 185 -5.17 -22.10 -15.57
CA GLY A 185 -6.44 -21.63 -15.03
C GLY A 185 -6.43 -20.15 -14.66
N THR A 186 -7.64 -19.60 -14.45
CA THR A 186 -7.85 -18.22 -13.99
C THR A 186 -7.85 -18.08 -12.47
N GLU A 187 -7.56 -19.15 -11.74
CA GLU A 187 -7.55 -19.21 -10.27
C GLU A 187 -6.16 -19.50 -9.69
N GLY A 188 -5.19 -19.85 -10.56
CA GLY A 188 -3.78 -20.08 -10.20
C GLY A 188 -2.92 -18.84 -10.37
N ILE A 189 -1.71 -19.01 -10.92
CA ILE A 189 -0.73 -17.94 -11.17
C ILE A 189 -1.40 -16.76 -11.90
N TYR A 190 -2.20 -17.05 -12.92
CA TYR A 190 -2.86 -16.04 -13.76
C TYR A 190 -4.25 -15.65 -13.25
N GLY A 191 -4.46 -15.70 -11.94
CA GLY A 191 -5.71 -15.37 -11.27
C GLY A 191 -6.02 -13.86 -11.19
N ILE A 192 -7.04 -13.52 -10.38
CA ILE A 192 -7.47 -12.14 -10.13
C ILE A 192 -6.30 -11.24 -9.68
N PRO A 193 -5.39 -11.66 -8.79
CA PRO A 193 -4.31 -10.76 -8.36
C PRO A 193 -3.41 -10.30 -9.52
N ILE A 194 -3.05 -11.20 -10.43
CA ILE A 194 -2.26 -10.83 -11.62
C ILE A 194 -3.08 -9.99 -12.59
N TYR A 195 -4.38 -10.23 -12.74
CA TYR A 195 -5.25 -9.37 -13.55
C TYR A 195 -5.22 -7.92 -13.03
N VAL A 196 -5.38 -7.75 -11.74
CA VAL A 196 -5.34 -6.42 -11.10
C VAL A 196 -3.95 -5.79 -11.25
N SER A 197 -2.88 -6.59 -11.10
CA SER A 197 -1.49 -6.13 -11.27
C SER A 197 -1.21 -5.64 -12.69
N CYS A 198 -1.62 -6.40 -13.71
CA CYS A 198 -1.34 -6.09 -15.13
C CYS A 198 -2.28 -5.02 -15.73
N THR A 199 -3.29 -4.60 -15.01
CA THR A 199 -4.22 -3.57 -15.47
C THR A 199 -3.98 -2.26 -14.70
N PHE A 200 -4.82 -1.98 -13.72
CA PHE A 200 -4.84 -0.67 -13.10
C PHE A 200 -3.74 -0.45 -12.06
N VAL A 201 -3.29 -1.47 -11.32
CA VAL A 201 -2.23 -1.28 -10.31
C VAL A 201 -0.93 -0.80 -10.97
N PHE A 202 -0.56 -1.39 -12.10
CA PHE A 202 0.62 -0.95 -12.85
C PHE A 202 0.52 0.53 -13.25
N LEU A 203 -0.65 0.96 -13.74
CA LEU A 203 -0.88 2.36 -14.12
C LEU A 203 -0.75 3.32 -12.93
N PHE A 204 -1.28 2.93 -11.75
CA PHE A 204 -1.18 3.77 -10.56
C PHE A 204 0.26 3.85 -10.04
N ILE A 205 1.04 2.76 -10.12
CA ILE A 205 2.48 2.77 -9.81
C ILE A 205 3.21 3.71 -10.77
N LEU A 206 2.91 3.61 -12.06
CA LEU A 206 3.51 4.47 -13.08
C LEU A 206 3.12 5.94 -12.88
N PHE A 207 1.84 6.22 -12.60
CA PHE A 207 1.34 7.55 -12.26
C PHE A 207 2.09 8.15 -11.05
N GLY A 208 2.29 7.35 -10.00
CA GLY A 208 3.10 7.73 -8.85
C GLY A 208 4.54 8.09 -9.23
N SER A 209 5.20 7.26 -10.05
CA SER A 209 6.57 7.50 -10.51
C SER A 209 6.69 8.80 -11.34
N PHE A 210 5.69 9.13 -12.15
CA PHE A 210 5.66 10.41 -12.86
C PHE A 210 5.44 11.60 -11.92
N LEU A 211 4.55 11.49 -10.93
CA LEU A 211 4.34 12.55 -9.92
C LEU A 211 5.59 12.79 -9.07
N GLU A 212 6.27 11.73 -8.65
CA GLU A 212 7.53 11.82 -7.90
C GLU A 212 8.59 12.59 -8.69
N ARG A 213 8.78 12.22 -9.96
CA ARG A 213 9.73 12.90 -10.87
C ARG A 213 9.32 14.34 -11.18
N ALA A 214 8.03 14.65 -11.18
CA ALA A 214 7.53 16.02 -11.34
C ALA A 214 7.77 16.91 -10.11
N GLY A 215 8.18 16.35 -8.95
CA GLY A 215 8.50 17.09 -7.75
C GLY A 215 7.42 17.11 -6.67
N MET A 216 6.41 16.24 -6.75
CA MET A 216 5.30 16.16 -5.79
C MET A 216 5.79 15.89 -4.36
N ILE A 217 6.83 15.05 -4.17
CA ILE A 217 7.42 14.77 -2.85
C ILE A 217 7.90 16.06 -2.19
N LYS A 218 8.60 16.91 -2.95
CA LYS A 218 9.08 18.19 -2.45
C LYS A 218 7.91 19.10 -2.03
N LEU A 219 6.88 19.18 -2.87
CA LEU A 219 5.67 19.98 -2.57
C LEU A 219 5.03 19.51 -1.26
N PHE A 220 4.83 18.21 -1.07
CA PHE A 220 4.21 17.68 0.13
C PHE A 220 5.05 17.93 1.38
N ASN A 221 6.36 17.73 1.29
CA ASN A 221 7.27 18.01 2.40
C ASN A 221 7.30 19.51 2.76
N ASP A 222 7.38 20.39 1.78
CA ASP A 222 7.41 21.84 2.01
C ASP A 222 6.09 22.33 2.63
N VAL A 223 4.95 21.81 2.17
CA VAL A 223 3.62 22.12 2.74
C VAL A 223 3.52 21.59 4.18
N ALA A 224 3.90 20.33 4.42
CA ALA A 224 3.86 19.75 5.76
C ALA A 224 4.79 20.49 6.74
N LEU A 225 6.02 20.82 6.31
CA LEU A 225 6.98 21.62 7.10
C LEU A 225 6.42 23.00 7.42
N GLY A 226 5.90 23.70 6.42
CA GLY A 226 5.37 25.05 6.61
C GLY A 226 4.14 25.11 7.51
N LEU A 227 3.25 24.12 7.44
CA LEU A 227 2.05 24.06 8.26
C LEU A 227 2.34 23.63 9.70
N PHE A 228 3.14 22.59 9.88
CA PHE A 228 3.23 21.87 11.15
C PHE A 228 4.61 21.96 11.82
N GLY A 229 5.65 22.37 11.09
CA GLY A 229 7.01 22.39 11.63
C GLY A 229 7.18 23.22 12.90
N HIS A 230 6.42 24.31 13.06
CA HIS A 230 6.49 25.20 14.23
C HIS A 230 5.71 24.73 15.45
N THR A 231 4.85 23.72 15.29
CA THR A 231 4.00 23.21 16.35
C THR A 231 4.79 22.38 17.37
N ARG A 232 4.21 22.14 18.54
CA ARG A 232 4.80 21.25 19.54
C ARG A 232 5.01 19.85 18.96
N GLY A 233 6.26 19.39 18.91
CA GLY A 233 6.60 18.14 18.27
C GLY A 233 6.63 18.21 16.74
N GLY A 234 6.74 19.42 16.16
CA GLY A 234 6.65 19.71 14.73
C GLY A 234 7.36 18.73 13.81
N PRO A 235 8.64 18.38 14.01
CA PRO A 235 9.35 17.44 13.13
C PRO A 235 8.65 16.09 12.97
N ALA A 236 8.06 15.56 14.04
CA ALA A 236 7.34 14.29 13.98
C ALA A 236 5.91 14.45 13.41
N GLN A 237 5.27 15.59 13.65
CA GLN A 237 3.98 15.91 13.01
C GLN A 237 4.13 16.13 11.50
N VAL A 238 5.24 16.71 11.06
CA VAL A 238 5.60 16.84 9.64
C VAL A 238 5.73 15.45 9.01
N CYS A 239 6.37 14.50 9.69
CA CYS A 239 6.47 13.13 9.23
C CYS A 239 5.07 12.51 9.04
N VAL A 240 4.18 12.63 10.03
CA VAL A 240 2.80 12.10 9.95
C VAL A 240 2.04 12.72 8.77
N ALA A 241 2.12 14.04 8.61
CA ALA A 241 1.41 14.75 7.55
C ALA A 241 1.97 14.44 6.15
N SER A 242 3.31 14.45 5.98
CA SER A 242 3.93 14.15 4.70
C SER A 242 3.69 12.71 4.26
N SER A 243 3.77 11.75 5.19
CA SER A 243 3.47 10.34 4.89
C SER A 243 2.00 10.12 4.56
N ALA A 244 1.07 10.85 5.19
CA ALA A 244 -0.34 10.83 4.82
C ALA A 244 -0.57 11.34 3.39
N LEU A 245 0.06 12.46 3.03
CA LEU A 245 -0.01 13.02 1.67
C LEU A 245 0.65 12.09 0.65
N MET A 246 1.81 11.50 0.96
CA MET A 246 2.45 10.50 0.10
C MET A 246 1.58 9.26 -0.11
N GLY A 247 0.87 8.81 0.93
CA GLY A 247 -0.08 7.71 0.84
C GLY A 247 -1.22 7.93 -0.15
N THR A 248 -1.57 9.19 -0.45
CA THR A 248 -2.56 9.51 -1.49
C THR A 248 -2.08 9.21 -2.92
N ILE A 249 -0.79 9.00 -3.11
CA ILE A 249 -0.15 8.78 -4.42
C ILE A 249 0.46 7.39 -4.51
N SER A 250 1.24 7.00 -3.48
CA SER A 250 1.96 5.74 -3.42
C SER A 250 1.29 4.81 -2.43
N GLY A 251 0.80 3.68 -2.90
CA GLY A 251 0.17 2.69 -2.05
C GLY A 251 1.12 1.74 -1.33
N SER A 252 2.45 1.98 -1.40
CA SER A 252 3.45 1.14 -0.73
C SER A 252 3.96 1.78 0.55
N GLY A 253 3.58 1.23 1.71
CA GLY A 253 4.03 1.72 3.00
C GLY A 253 5.55 1.59 3.18
N ILE A 254 6.14 0.47 2.76
CA ILE A 254 7.59 0.22 2.87
C ILE A 254 8.38 1.19 1.97
N ALA A 255 7.95 1.40 0.72
CA ALA A 255 8.59 2.36 -0.18
C ALA A 255 8.49 3.80 0.39
N ASN A 256 7.36 4.15 1.02
CA ASN A 256 7.19 5.43 1.68
C ASN A 256 8.19 5.60 2.84
N VAL A 257 8.37 4.57 3.70
CA VAL A 257 9.40 4.58 4.77
C VAL A 257 10.79 4.86 4.21
N VAL A 258 11.16 4.23 3.11
CA VAL A 258 12.49 4.41 2.51
C VAL A 258 12.63 5.81 1.90
N THR A 259 11.58 6.32 1.24
CA THR A 259 11.63 7.61 0.54
C THR A 259 11.59 8.79 1.51
N SER A 260 10.64 8.81 2.45
CA SER A 260 10.48 9.91 3.40
C SER A 260 11.40 9.79 4.62
N GLY A 261 11.66 8.57 5.09
CA GLY A 261 12.41 8.31 6.32
C GLY A 261 13.87 8.78 6.27
N GLN A 262 14.48 8.81 5.10
CA GLN A 262 15.83 9.39 4.94
C GLN A 262 15.92 10.88 5.32
N PHE A 263 14.80 11.62 5.29
CA PHE A 263 14.72 13.04 5.70
C PHE A 263 14.07 13.21 7.06
N THR A 264 12.95 12.56 7.31
CA THR A 264 12.12 12.77 8.49
C THR A 264 12.75 12.17 9.74
N ILE A 265 13.37 10.99 9.66
CA ILE A 265 14.01 10.34 10.80
C ILE A 265 15.22 11.17 11.32
N PRO A 266 16.19 11.57 10.47
CA PRO A 266 17.27 12.47 10.92
C PRO A 266 16.75 13.82 11.46
N LEU A 267 15.70 14.37 10.85
CA LEU A 267 15.07 15.61 11.31
C LEU A 267 14.51 15.44 12.73
N MET A 268 13.72 14.40 12.99
CA MET A 268 13.17 14.10 14.32
C MET A 268 14.28 13.93 15.37
N LYS A 269 15.34 13.18 15.03
CA LYS A 269 16.50 12.99 15.92
C LYS A 269 17.21 14.29 16.25
N LYS A 270 17.39 15.20 15.29
CA LYS A 270 17.99 16.53 15.49
C LYS A 270 17.20 17.34 16.53
N TYR A 271 15.88 17.15 16.59
CA TYR A 271 15.00 17.87 17.53
C TYR A 271 14.70 17.09 18.83
N GLY A 272 15.47 16.04 19.14
CA GLY A 272 15.48 15.39 20.45
C GLY A 272 14.62 14.15 20.59
N TYR A 273 14.04 13.61 19.49
CA TYR A 273 13.38 12.32 19.52
C TYR A 273 14.41 11.18 19.59
N SER A 274 14.08 10.10 20.30
CA SER A 274 14.90 8.89 20.31
C SER A 274 14.88 8.20 18.95
N SER A 275 15.96 7.50 18.61
CA SER A 275 16.08 6.76 17.36
C SER A 275 14.93 5.77 17.14
N ALA A 276 14.58 4.98 18.18
CA ALA A 276 13.49 4.03 18.10
C ALA A 276 12.12 4.70 17.86
N PHE A 277 11.84 5.80 18.58
CA PHE A 277 10.58 6.52 18.40
C PHE A 277 10.50 7.20 17.03
N ALA A 278 11.58 7.83 16.55
CA ALA A 278 11.60 8.46 15.23
C ALA A 278 11.38 7.43 14.11
N GLY A 279 12.03 6.26 14.19
CA GLY A 279 11.77 5.15 13.28
C GLY A 279 10.33 4.60 13.39
N GLY A 280 9.79 4.53 14.61
CA GLY A 280 8.41 4.11 14.88
C GLY A 280 7.37 5.06 14.28
N VAL A 281 7.55 6.38 14.41
CA VAL A 281 6.68 7.40 13.79
C VAL A 281 6.69 7.26 12.29
N GLU A 282 7.87 7.14 11.69
CA GLU A 282 8.00 6.99 10.24
C GLU A 282 7.32 5.71 9.73
N ALA A 283 7.65 4.56 10.33
CA ALA A 283 7.07 3.29 9.94
C ALA A 283 5.53 3.30 10.06
N THR A 284 5.00 3.78 11.21
CA THR A 284 3.56 3.82 11.45
C THR A 284 2.85 4.77 10.49
N SER A 285 3.38 5.98 10.29
CA SER A 285 2.78 6.98 9.40
C SER A 285 2.79 6.51 7.94
N SER A 286 3.88 5.90 7.49
CA SER A 286 4.02 5.39 6.13
C SER A 286 3.09 4.19 5.87
N MET A 287 2.93 3.30 6.83
CA MET A 287 2.00 2.16 6.69
C MET A 287 0.54 2.62 6.61
N GLY A 288 0.17 3.70 7.31
CA GLY A 288 -1.14 4.33 7.18
C GLY A 288 -1.46 4.82 5.77
N GLY A 289 -0.44 5.09 4.94
CA GLY A 289 -0.62 5.47 3.54
C GLY A 289 -1.37 4.43 2.70
N GLN A 290 -1.29 3.16 3.06
CA GLN A 290 -1.99 2.08 2.36
C GLN A 290 -3.52 2.13 2.52
N ILE A 291 -4.01 2.77 3.57
CA ILE A 291 -5.45 2.99 3.79
C ILE A 291 -5.90 4.41 3.42
N MET A 292 -4.97 5.28 3.03
CA MET A 292 -5.28 6.69 2.74
C MET A 292 -5.82 6.86 1.32
N PRO A 293 -7.09 7.23 1.14
CA PRO A 293 -7.64 7.55 -0.18
C PRO A 293 -6.91 8.73 -0.85
N PRO A 294 -6.90 8.83 -2.19
CA PRO A 294 -7.70 8.07 -3.16
C PRO A 294 -7.01 6.82 -3.72
N VAL A 295 -5.67 6.73 -3.73
CA VAL A 295 -4.98 5.60 -4.37
C VAL A 295 -4.96 4.40 -3.45
N MET A 296 -4.75 4.62 -2.14
CA MET A 296 -4.64 3.53 -1.17
C MET A 296 -3.50 2.57 -1.54
N GLY A 297 -3.54 1.33 -1.23
CA GLY A 297 -2.59 0.33 -1.74
C GLY A 297 -3.20 -0.49 -2.87
N ALA A 298 -2.37 -1.29 -3.55
CA ALA A 298 -2.86 -2.26 -4.55
C ALA A 298 -3.92 -3.20 -3.97
N VAL A 299 -3.92 -3.42 -2.66
CA VAL A 299 -4.91 -4.22 -1.93
C VAL A 299 -6.34 -3.72 -2.15
N ALA A 300 -6.56 -2.40 -2.12
CA ALA A 300 -7.90 -1.83 -2.29
C ALA A 300 -8.50 -2.11 -3.68
N PHE A 301 -7.66 -2.14 -4.71
CA PHE A 301 -8.08 -2.54 -6.07
C PHE A 301 -8.39 -4.03 -6.15
N ILE A 302 -7.53 -4.86 -5.55
CA ILE A 302 -7.76 -6.31 -5.48
C ILE A 302 -9.06 -6.61 -4.70
N MET A 303 -9.29 -5.88 -3.61
CA MET A 303 -10.51 -5.97 -2.82
C MET A 303 -11.74 -5.64 -3.65
N ALA A 304 -11.74 -4.52 -4.38
CA ALA A 304 -12.85 -4.11 -5.22
C ALA A 304 -13.18 -5.17 -6.30
N GLU A 305 -12.15 -5.69 -6.96
CA GLU A 305 -12.29 -6.72 -8.00
C GLU A 305 -12.79 -8.06 -7.41
N THR A 306 -12.20 -8.50 -6.29
CA THR A 306 -12.59 -9.76 -5.63
C THR A 306 -14.02 -9.72 -5.11
N LEU A 307 -14.48 -8.57 -4.62
CA LEU A 307 -15.83 -8.38 -4.11
C LEU A 307 -16.86 -8.04 -5.20
N GLY A 308 -16.42 -7.74 -6.42
CA GLY A 308 -17.30 -7.30 -7.51
C GLY A 308 -17.98 -5.96 -7.20
N VAL A 309 -17.35 -5.08 -6.39
CA VAL A 309 -17.88 -3.76 -6.03
C VAL A 309 -17.10 -2.64 -6.74
N LYS A 310 -17.73 -1.48 -6.90
CA LYS A 310 -17.05 -0.32 -7.44
C LYS A 310 -15.92 0.11 -6.49
N TYR A 311 -14.76 0.49 -7.03
CA TYR A 311 -13.62 0.98 -6.23
C TYR A 311 -14.02 2.12 -5.30
N PHE A 312 -14.94 2.99 -5.74
CA PHE A 312 -15.47 4.07 -4.94
C PHE A 312 -16.10 3.62 -3.60
N GLU A 313 -16.74 2.44 -3.56
CA GLU A 313 -17.32 1.90 -2.31
C GLU A 313 -16.23 1.54 -1.30
N ILE A 314 -15.08 1.03 -1.77
CA ILE A 314 -13.91 0.77 -0.92
C ILE A 314 -13.31 2.08 -0.42
N VAL A 315 -13.13 3.06 -1.30
CA VAL A 315 -12.63 4.40 -0.94
C VAL A 315 -13.52 5.05 0.11
N LYS A 316 -14.83 5.01 -0.10
CA LYS A 316 -15.83 5.56 0.83
C LYS A 316 -15.73 4.89 2.21
N ALA A 317 -15.57 3.57 2.26
CA ALA A 317 -15.42 2.84 3.51
C ALA A 317 -14.10 3.14 4.23
N ALA A 318 -13.05 3.53 3.52
CA ALA A 318 -11.73 3.78 4.07
C ALA A 318 -11.53 5.20 4.62
N ILE A 319 -12.30 6.22 4.17
CA ILE A 319 -12.05 7.64 4.48
C ILE A 319 -12.01 7.91 5.99
N ILE A 320 -13.08 7.57 6.72
CA ILE A 320 -13.16 7.84 8.16
C ILE A 320 -12.12 7.05 8.94
N PRO A 321 -11.97 5.72 8.73
CA PRO A 321 -10.91 4.95 9.36
C PRO A 321 -9.50 5.48 9.11
N ALA A 322 -9.17 5.94 7.90
CA ALA A 322 -7.87 6.53 7.57
C ALA A 322 -7.64 7.83 8.36
N ILE A 323 -8.63 8.71 8.41
CA ILE A 323 -8.55 9.95 9.19
C ILE A 323 -8.31 9.63 10.68
N LEU A 324 -9.05 8.67 11.25
CA LEU A 324 -8.90 8.27 12.64
C LEU A 324 -7.50 7.69 12.93
N TYR A 325 -6.95 6.94 11.99
CA TYR A 325 -5.59 6.41 12.09
C TYR A 325 -4.55 7.54 12.19
N TYR A 326 -4.63 8.52 11.29
CA TYR A 326 -3.68 9.65 11.29
C TYR A 326 -3.91 10.61 12.47
N VAL A 327 -5.17 10.81 12.90
CA VAL A 327 -5.47 11.57 14.13
C VAL A 327 -4.82 10.90 15.35
N SER A 328 -4.87 9.56 15.43
CA SER A 328 -4.18 8.81 16.47
C SER A 328 -2.67 9.01 16.45
N CYS A 329 -2.03 8.82 15.30
CA CYS A 329 -0.59 9.03 15.15
C CYS A 329 -0.18 10.46 15.53
N TRP A 330 -0.95 11.44 15.06
CA TRP A 330 -0.75 12.85 15.40
C TRP A 330 -0.84 13.12 16.90
N TRP A 331 -1.87 12.58 17.53
CA TRP A 331 -2.10 12.73 18.97
C TRP A 331 -1.01 12.09 19.80
N MET A 332 -0.59 10.88 19.46
CA MET A 332 0.49 10.17 20.15
C MET A 332 1.82 10.93 20.08
N VAL A 333 2.15 11.46 18.90
CA VAL A 333 3.32 12.32 18.69
C VAL A 333 3.23 13.59 19.53
N TYR A 334 2.08 14.24 19.58
CA TYR A 334 1.85 15.44 20.37
C TYR A 334 2.03 15.19 21.88
N LEU A 335 1.50 14.07 22.38
CA LEU A 335 1.64 13.67 23.78
C LEU A 335 3.10 13.34 24.13
N GLU A 336 3.81 12.60 23.28
CA GLU A 336 5.21 12.24 23.52
C GLU A 336 6.12 13.50 23.48
N ALA A 337 5.86 14.41 22.54
CA ALA A 337 6.53 15.70 22.50
C ALA A 337 6.32 16.50 23.79
N GLY A 338 5.10 16.46 24.33
CA GLY A 338 4.79 17.04 25.59
C GLY A 338 5.50 16.45 26.79
N LYS A 339 5.55 15.13 26.83
CA LYS A 339 6.22 14.36 27.87
C LYS A 339 7.73 14.64 27.92
N ARG A 340 8.33 14.91 26.76
CA ARG A 340 9.76 15.22 26.59
C ARG A 340 10.09 16.69 26.50
N ASN A 341 9.10 17.58 26.57
CA ASN A 341 9.23 19.03 26.38
C ASN A 341 9.90 19.43 25.05
N LEU A 342 9.57 18.71 23.96
CA LEU A 342 10.10 19.00 22.64
C LEU A 342 9.33 20.16 22.00
N LEU A 343 10.07 21.17 21.58
CA LEU A 343 9.53 22.35 20.89
C LEU A 343 9.48 22.10 19.37
N GLY A 344 8.71 22.94 18.68
CA GLY A 344 8.72 23.00 17.22
C GLY A 344 9.98 23.65 16.66
N MET A 345 10.06 23.66 15.33
CA MET A 345 11.12 24.34 14.58
C MET A 345 10.93 25.86 14.62
N SER A 346 12.03 26.62 14.49
CA SER A 346 11.95 28.07 14.34
C SER A 346 11.21 28.47 13.06
N LYS A 347 10.29 29.42 13.13
CA LYS A 347 9.53 29.90 11.97
C LYS A 347 10.40 30.38 10.81
N ASN A 348 11.59 30.87 11.11
CA ASN A 348 12.56 31.38 10.11
C ASN A 348 13.22 30.24 9.30
N GLU A 349 13.17 29.00 9.80
CA GLU A 349 13.73 27.83 9.13
C GLU A 349 12.70 27.11 8.25
N LEU A 350 11.43 27.55 8.31
CA LEU A 350 10.33 26.86 7.64
C LEU A 350 10.05 27.43 6.25
N PRO A 351 9.77 26.58 5.26
CA PRO A 351 9.34 27.05 3.95
C PRO A 351 7.98 27.74 4.04
N SER A 352 7.77 28.74 3.20
CA SER A 352 6.46 29.39 3.07
C SER A 352 5.48 28.47 2.34
N VAL A 353 4.40 28.05 3.00
CA VAL A 353 3.32 27.25 2.42
C VAL A 353 2.75 27.90 1.15
N ILE A 354 2.55 29.21 1.19
CA ILE A 354 1.98 29.96 0.05
C ILE A 354 2.94 29.91 -1.15
N ASN A 355 4.24 30.00 -0.93
CA ASN A 355 5.21 29.94 -2.02
C ASN A 355 5.30 28.51 -2.57
N ALA A 356 5.35 27.48 -1.69
CA ALA A 356 5.34 26.07 -2.10
C ALA A 356 4.10 25.75 -2.95
N LEU A 357 2.91 26.19 -2.52
CA LEU A 357 1.68 26.01 -3.27
C LEU A 357 1.68 26.81 -4.59
N LYS A 358 2.19 28.04 -4.61
CA LYS A 358 2.27 28.83 -5.87
C LYS A 358 3.18 28.17 -6.89
N GLU A 359 4.26 27.55 -6.44
CA GLU A 359 5.22 26.88 -7.32
C GLU A 359 4.75 25.49 -7.80
N GLY A 360 3.99 24.77 -6.97
CA GLY A 360 3.66 23.36 -7.21
C GLY A 360 2.17 23.02 -7.33
N TRP A 361 1.22 23.98 -7.23
CA TRP A 361 -0.22 23.69 -7.23
C TRP A 361 -0.69 22.87 -8.44
N TYR A 362 -0.08 23.08 -9.60
CA TYR A 362 -0.44 22.38 -10.84
C TYR A 362 -0.17 20.86 -10.74
N LEU A 363 0.74 20.42 -9.87
CA LEU A 363 1.01 19.00 -9.64
C LEU A 363 -0.16 18.29 -8.95
N VAL A 364 -1.00 19.04 -8.23
CA VAL A 364 -2.20 18.48 -7.59
C VAL A 364 -3.31 18.19 -8.60
N LEU A 365 -3.31 18.86 -9.79
CA LEU A 365 -4.36 18.71 -10.78
C LEU A 365 -4.53 17.28 -11.32
N PRO A 366 -3.46 16.53 -11.70
CA PRO A 366 -3.61 15.15 -12.14
C PRO A 366 -4.25 14.25 -11.08
N LEU A 367 -3.88 14.46 -9.81
CA LEU A 367 -4.48 13.74 -8.69
C LEU A 367 -5.96 14.13 -8.51
N ALA A 368 -6.28 15.42 -8.61
CA ALA A 368 -7.66 15.90 -8.54
C ALA A 368 -8.55 15.34 -9.68
N VAL A 369 -8.03 15.28 -10.90
CA VAL A 369 -8.72 14.68 -12.06
C VAL A 369 -8.95 13.18 -11.82
N LEU A 370 -7.94 12.47 -11.37
CA LEU A 370 -8.04 11.05 -11.03
C LEU A 370 -9.11 10.79 -9.97
N VAL A 371 -9.10 11.58 -8.89
CA VAL A 371 -10.10 11.51 -7.81
C VAL A 371 -11.50 11.78 -8.38
N TYR A 372 -11.64 12.85 -9.15
CA TYR A 372 -12.93 13.20 -9.75
C TYR A 372 -13.49 12.07 -10.61
N LEU A 373 -12.67 11.45 -11.44
CA LEU A 373 -13.09 10.34 -12.30
C LEU A 373 -13.51 9.11 -11.48
N LEU A 374 -12.73 8.75 -10.44
CA LEU A 374 -13.08 7.64 -9.56
C LEU A 374 -14.41 7.89 -8.82
N PHE A 375 -14.62 9.10 -8.32
CA PHE A 375 -15.85 9.49 -7.63
C PHE A 375 -17.06 9.63 -8.56
N SER A 376 -16.82 9.94 -9.83
CA SER A 376 -17.87 9.96 -10.87
C SER A 376 -18.26 8.56 -11.36
N GLY A 377 -17.64 7.50 -10.79
CA GLY A 377 -18.00 6.10 -11.08
C GLY A 377 -17.31 5.50 -12.30
N TYR A 378 -16.29 6.16 -12.86
CA TYR A 378 -15.45 5.59 -13.92
C TYR A 378 -14.58 4.45 -13.35
N THR A 379 -14.18 3.52 -14.23
CA THR A 379 -13.31 2.40 -13.84
C THR A 379 -11.92 2.89 -13.42
N PRO A 380 -11.24 2.18 -12.49
CA PRO A 380 -9.86 2.51 -12.11
C PRO A 380 -8.90 2.53 -13.29
N LEU A 381 -9.08 1.63 -14.27
CA LEU A 381 -8.27 1.58 -15.50
C LEU A 381 -8.38 2.88 -16.28
N TYR A 382 -9.60 3.33 -16.50
CA TYR A 382 -9.88 4.59 -17.22
C TYR A 382 -9.32 5.81 -16.45
N ALA A 383 -9.63 5.90 -15.14
CA ALA A 383 -9.16 7.01 -14.32
C ALA A 383 -7.62 7.07 -14.25
N GLY A 384 -6.96 5.91 -14.11
CA GLY A 384 -5.50 5.79 -14.12
C GLY A 384 -4.87 6.21 -15.47
N THR A 385 -5.46 5.78 -16.59
CA THR A 385 -4.97 6.13 -17.94
C THR A 385 -5.07 7.63 -18.19
N ILE A 386 -6.20 8.25 -17.83
CA ILE A 386 -6.39 9.71 -17.99
C ILE A 386 -5.50 10.50 -17.05
N GLY A 387 -5.39 10.08 -15.78
CA GLY A 387 -4.50 10.70 -14.80
C GLY A 387 -3.04 10.67 -15.26
N LEU A 388 -2.59 9.51 -15.77
CA LEU A 388 -1.25 9.34 -16.33
C LEU A 388 -1.03 10.23 -17.57
N ALA A 389 -1.98 10.27 -18.49
CA ALA A 389 -1.88 11.15 -19.66
C ALA A 389 -1.79 12.63 -19.26
N PHE A 390 -2.58 13.02 -18.27
CA PHE A 390 -2.61 14.40 -17.79
C PHE A 390 -1.29 14.83 -17.12
N ILE A 391 -0.68 13.98 -16.31
CA ILE A 391 0.64 14.30 -15.73
C ILE A 391 1.73 14.35 -16.80
N ILE A 392 1.69 13.48 -17.82
CA ILE A 392 2.61 13.51 -18.95
C ILE A 392 2.45 14.83 -19.73
N PHE A 393 1.22 15.29 -19.96
CA PHE A 393 0.97 16.61 -20.59
C PHE A 393 1.55 17.75 -19.76
N LEU A 394 1.41 17.74 -18.45
CA LEU A 394 1.97 18.79 -17.60
C LEU A 394 3.51 18.79 -17.64
N ILE A 395 4.14 17.62 -17.57
CA ILE A 395 5.60 17.50 -17.61
C ILE A 395 6.13 17.96 -18.97
N LEU A 396 5.57 17.46 -20.08
CA LEU A 396 6.02 17.80 -21.44
C LEU A 396 5.66 19.23 -21.83
N GLY A 397 4.57 19.78 -21.31
CA GLY A 397 4.14 21.16 -21.56
C GLY A 397 4.94 22.22 -20.79
N ALA A 398 5.52 21.87 -19.64
CA ALA A 398 6.19 22.83 -18.76
C ALA A 398 7.37 23.58 -19.41
N PRO A 399 8.31 22.96 -20.14
CA PRO A 399 9.39 23.66 -20.85
C PRO A 399 8.86 24.63 -21.92
N ILE A 400 7.85 24.18 -22.67
CA ILE A 400 7.21 24.98 -23.71
C ILE A 400 6.54 26.21 -23.09
N ALA A 401 5.74 26.01 -22.04
CA ALA A 401 5.08 27.07 -21.31
C ALA A 401 6.08 28.06 -20.70
N GLY A 402 7.26 27.59 -20.26
CA GLY A 402 8.33 28.41 -19.69
C GLY A 402 8.91 29.44 -20.65
N THR A 403 8.91 29.16 -21.96
CA THR A 403 9.42 30.06 -23.00
C THR A 403 8.38 31.10 -23.45
N LEU A 404 7.11 30.89 -23.09
CA LEU A 404 5.99 31.76 -23.55
C LEU A 404 5.80 32.94 -22.58
N SER A 405 5.39 34.09 -23.16
CA SER A 405 4.92 35.24 -22.39
C SER A 405 3.68 34.86 -21.55
N LYS A 406 3.42 35.62 -20.46
CA LYS A 406 2.34 35.33 -19.51
C LYS A 406 0.99 34.99 -20.18
N TYR A 407 0.56 35.81 -21.16
CA TYR A 407 -0.71 35.59 -21.85
C TYR A 407 -0.67 34.36 -22.76
N LYS A 408 0.40 34.16 -23.54
CA LYS A 408 0.56 32.99 -24.41
C LYS A 408 0.64 31.71 -23.61
N ARG A 409 1.22 31.73 -22.41
CA ARG A 409 1.28 30.59 -21.48
C ARG A 409 -0.11 30.17 -21.02
N VAL A 410 -0.98 31.12 -20.67
CA VAL A 410 -2.37 30.82 -20.29
C VAL A 410 -3.14 30.20 -21.48
N ILE A 411 -3.00 30.79 -22.65
CA ILE A 411 -3.64 30.27 -23.89
C ILE A 411 -3.14 28.86 -24.19
N PHE A 412 -1.85 28.59 -24.05
CA PHE A 412 -1.25 27.26 -24.24
C PHE A 412 -1.87 26.22 -23.31
N TRP A 413 -2.00 26.53 -22.02
CA TRP A 413 -2.59 25.60 -21.05
C TRP A 413 -4.08 25.40 -21.27
N ILE A 414 -4.83 26.46 -21.66
CA ILE A 414 -6.23 26.32 -22.01
C ILE A 414 -6.38 25.46 -23.26
N PHE A 415 -5.56 25.70 -24.31
CA PHE A 415 -5.57 24.88 -25.51
C PHE A 415 -5.25 23.40 -25.20
N LEU A 416 -4.22 23.12 -24.40
CA LEU A 416 -3.85 21.77 -24.01
C LEU A 416 -4.96 21.09 -23.19
N GLY A 417 -5.63 21.85 -22.31
CA GLY A 417 -6.81 21.41 -21.57
C GLY A 417 -8.00 21.05 -22.48
N LEU A 418 -8.29 21.88 -23.49
CA LEU A 418 -9.34 21.61 -24.47
C LEU A 418 -9.02 20.38 -25.33
N VAL A 419 -7.77 20.24 -25.77
CA VAL A 419 -7.30 19.03 -26.47
C VAL A 419 -7.43 17.78 -25.56
N SER A 420 -7.11 17.90 -24.30
CA SER A 420 -7.33 16.80 -23.34
C SER A 420 -8.82 16.48 -23.15
N ALA A 421 -9.68 17.51 -23.12
CA ALA A 421 -11.12 17.33 -22.99
C ALA A 421 -11.76 16.71 -24.23
N SER A 422 -11.23 16.95 -25.45
CA SER A 422 -11.71 16.33 -26.68
C SER A 422 -11.57 14.80 -26.69
N PHE A 423 -10.85 14.23 -25.76
CA PHE A 423 -10.79 12.78 -25.50
C PHE A 423 -12.19 12.17 -25.31
N PHE A 424 -13.11 12.87 -24.63
CA PHE A 424 -14.46 12.37 -24.41
C PHE A 424 -15.26 12.12 -25.68
N GLU A 425 -14.94 12.87 -26.77
CA GLU A 425 -15.60 12.72 -28.07
C GLU A 425 -14.78 11.90 -29.07
N MET A 426 -13.46 12.06 -29.08
CA MET A 426 -12.58 11.51 -30.12
C MET A 426 -11.77 10.28 -29.63
N GLY A 427 -11.88 9.93 -28.34
CA GLY A 427 -11.23 8.78 -27.74
C GLY A 427 -9.71 8.93 -27.52
N ILE A 428 -9.07 7.83 -27.13
CA ILE A 428 -7.66 7.79 -26.70
C ILE A 428 -6.65 8.22 -27.78
N LYS A 429 -7.02 8.13 -29.07
CA LYS A 429 -6.13 8.50 -30.17
C LYS A 429 -5.67 9.95 -30.11
N VAL A 430 -6.53 10.87 -29.66
CA VAL A 430 -6.17 12.29 -29.48
C VAL A 430 -5.09 12.47 -28.44
N ILE A 431 -5.17 11.75 -27.34
CA ILE A 431 -4.15 11.77 -26.27
C ILE A 431 -2.80 11.31 -26.83
N VAL A 432 -2.79 10.19 -27.53
CA VAL A 432 -1.55 9.62 -28.11
C VAL A 432 -0.92 10.57 -29.13
N ILE A 433 -1.72 11.13 -30.02
CA ILE A 433 -1.24 12.11 -31.01
C ILE A 433 -0.68 13.34 -30.29
N SER A 434 -1.39 13.86 -29.29
CA SER A 434 -0.96 15.05 -28.54
C SER A 434 0.33 14.83 -27.77
N ILE A 435 0.48 13.67 -27.12
CA ILE A 435 1.74 13.28 -26.45
C ILE A 435 2.87 13.18 -27.48
N SER A 436 2.63 12.55 -28.63
CA SER A 436 3.63 12.41 -29.70
C SER A 436 4.09 13.77 -30.23
N VAL A 437 3.15 14.70 -30.44
CA VAL A 437 3.46 16.07 -30.84
C VAL A 437 4.26 16.80 -29.77
N LEU A 438 3.88 16.71 -28.50
CA LEU A 438 4.63 17.32 -27.40
C LEU A 438 6.03 16.74 -27.27
N VAL A 439 6.19 15.43 -27.43
CA VAL A 439 7.51 14.78 -27.46
C VAL A 439 8.37 15.34 -28.60
N ALA A 440 7.82 15.41 -29.81
CA ALA A 440 8.52 15.98 -30.98
C ALA A 440 8.96 17.43 -30.76
N ILE A 441 8.07 18.26 -30.19
CA ILE A 441 8.39 19.65 -29.86
C ILE A 441 9.50 19.73 -28.80
N ASN A 442 9.51 18.89 -27.79
CA ASN A 442 10.54 18.89 -26.74
C ASN A 442 11.95 18.52 -27.26
N PHE A 443 12.10 17.86 -28.39
CA PHE A 443 13.43 17.69 -29.02
C PHE A 443 14.06 19.00 -29.48
N VAL A 444 13.23 19.99 -29.83
CA VAL A 444 13.68 21.29 -30.38
C VAL A 444 13.80 22.35 -29.29
N PHE A 445 12.99 22.28 -28.23
CA PHE A 445 12.93 23.32 -27.19
C PHE A 445 14.09 23.19 -26.18
N LYS A 446 14.60 24.34 -25.71
CA LYS A 446 15.58 24.41 -24.64
C LYS A 446 14.98 23.88 -23.34
N GLY A 447 15.65 22.92 -22.70
CA GLY A 447 15.15 22.20 -21.52
C GLY A 447 14.25 21.00 -21.85
N GLY A 448 13.74 20.87 -23.07
CA GLY A 448 12.89 19.75 -23.47
C GLY A 448 13.58 18.39 -23.39
N ARG A 449 14.90 18.34 -23.71
CA ARG A 449 15.69 17.11 -23.60
C ARG A 449 15.75 16.56 -22.17
N GLU A 450 15.91 17.43 -21.17
CA GLU A 450 15.90 17.05 -19.74
C GLU A 450 14.55 16.48 -19.34
N THR A 451 13.49 17.09 -19.83
CA THR A 451 12.11 16.64 -19.60
C THR A 451 11.84 15.27 -20.23
N LEU A 452 12.30 15.05 -21.46
CA LEU A 452 12.20 13.74 -22.11
C LEU A 452 12.98 12.67 -21.36
N LEU A 453 14.18 13.00 -20.85
CA LEU A 453 14.95 12.10 -20.00
C LEU A 453 14.21 11.80 -18.69
N SER A 454 13.57 12.81 -18.08
CA SER A 454 12.76 12.61 -16.87
C SER A 454 11.56 11.68 -17.11
N CYS A 455 10.85 11.84 -18.25
CA CYS A 455 9.76 10.93 -18.63
C CYS A 455 10.26 9.50 -18.90
N ARG A 456 11.39 9.36 -19.58
CA ARG A 456 12.04 8.06 -19.81
C ARG A 456 12.39 7.38 -18.49
N ASP A 457 12.99 8.12 -17.55
CA ASP A 457 13.38 7.60 -16.24
C ASP A 457 12.15 7.23 -15.40
N ALA A 458 11.06 8.01 -15.47
CA ALA A 458 9.80 7.69 -14.82
C ALA A 458 9.20 6.36 -15.33
N LEU A 459 9.27 6.11 -16.64
CA LEU A 459 8.85 4.83 -17.24
C LEU A 459 9.68 3.66 -16.70
N ALA A 460 11.00 3.82 -16.64
CA ALA A 460 11.89 2.77 -16.14
C ALA A 460 11.66 2.49 -14.64
N GLU A 461 11.55 3.56 -13.83
CA GLU A 461 11.27 3.44 -12.39
C GLU A 461 9.90 2.80 -12.13
N GLY A 462 8.86 3.18 -12.87
CA GLY A 462 7.53 2.57 -12.75
C GLY A 462 7.54 1.08 -13.08
N GLY A 463 8.22 0.67 -14.15
CA GLY A 463 8.39 -0.74 -14.51
C GLY A 463 9.14 -1.53 -13.43
N LYS A 464 10.17 -0.92 -12.84
CA LYS A 464 10.93 -1.52 -11.73
C LYS A 464 10.08 -1.61 -10.45
N ALA A 465 9.35 -0.55 -10.10
CA ALA A 465 8.53 -0.49 -8.90
C ALA A 465 7.32 -1.46 -8.93
N SER A 466 6.93 -1.93 -10.12
CA SER A 466 5.88 -2.94 -10.26
C SER A 466 6.35 -4.37 -9.92
N LEU A 467 7.67 -4.64 -9.90
CA LEU A 467 8.21 -5.98 -9.68
C LEU A 467 7.75 -6.63 -8.36
N PRO A 468 7.92 -5.99 -7.18
CA PRO A 468 7.52 -6.62 -5.93
C PRO A 468 6.01 -6.94 -5.91
N VAL A 469 5.19 -6.04 -6.41
CA VAL A 469 3.73 -6.20 -6.45
C VAL A 469 3.33 -7.33 -7.41
N GLY A 470 3.88 -7.33 -8.62
CA GLY A 470 3.54 -8.34 -9.62
C GLY A 470 3.98 -9.74 -9.21
N VAL A 471 5.21 -9.89 -8.67
CA VAL A 471 5.70 -11.18 -8.16
C VAL A 471 4.86 -11.66 -6.99
N ALA A 472 4.49 -10.75 -6.06
CA ALA A 472 3.60 -11.08 -4.96
C ALA A 472 2.24 -11.60 -5.46
N CYS A 473 1.64 -10.92 -6.44
CA CYS A 473 0.37 -11.33 -7.05
C CYS A 473 0.46 -12.70 -7.74
N ALA A 474 1.57 -12.99 -8.43
CA ALA A 474 1.78 -14.28 -9.10
C ALA A 474 1.86 -15.44 -8.11
N VAL A 475 2.68 -15.30 -7.07
CA VAL A 475 2.88 -16.38 -6.10
C VAL A 475 1.66 -16.62 -5.23
N VAL A 476 0.92 -15.57 -4.87
CA VAL A 476 -0.34 -15.70 -4.11
C VAL A 476 -1.43 -16.36 -4.95
N GLY A 477 -1.37 -16.22 -6.27
CA GLY A 477 -2.21 -17.01 -7.17
C GLY A 477 -2.11 -18.51 -6.92
N ILE A 478 -0.93 -19.04 -6.60
CA ILE A 478 -0.73 -20.46 -6.22
C ILE A 478 -1.49 -20.79 -4.92
N VAL A 479 -1.47 -19.89 -3.94
CA VAL A 479 -2.19 -20.10 -2.68
C VAL A 479 -3.70 -20.09 -2.90
N ILE A 480 -4.23 -19.12 -3.66
CA ILE A 480 -5.64 -19.05 -4.01
C ILE A 480 -6.05 -20.31 -4.77
N GLY A 481 -5.29 -20.66 -5.82
CA GLY A 481 -5.54 -21.87 -6.61
C GLY A 481 -5.60 -23.13 -5.76
N THR A 482 -4.75 -23.23 -4.71
CA THR A 482 -4.84 -24.33 -3.75
C THR A 482 -6.13 -24.27 -2.95
N LEU A 483 -6.49 -23.10 -2.40
CA LEU A 483 -7.69 -22.92 -1.57
C LEU A 483 -8.98 -23.22 -2.37
N THR A 484 -9.04 -22.79 -3.64
CA THR A 484 -10.20 -23.04 -4.51
C THR A 484 -10.28 -24.49 -4.96
N LEU A 485 -9.15 -25.06 -5.41
CA LEU A 485 -9.10 -26.45 -5.87
C LEU A 485 -9.48 -27.45 -4.76
N THR A 486 -8.91 -27.26 -3.55
CA THR A 486 -9.10 -28.18 -2.43
C THR A 486 -10.34 -27.90 -1.59
N GLY A 487 -10.93 -26.70 -1.69
CA GLY A 487 -12.00 -26.24 -0.84
C GLY A 487 -11.56 -25.91 0.60
N ALA A 488 -10.26 -25.84 0.85
CA ALA A 488 -9.69 -25.58 2.18
C ALA A 488 -10.16 -24.27 2.81
N ALA A 489 -10.45 -23.24 1.99
CA ALA A 489 -11.01 -21.98 2.48
C ALA A 489 -12.32 -22.18 3.28
N ASN A 490 -13.21 -23.05 2.77
CA ASN A 490 -14.46 -23.38 3.48
C ASN A 490 -14.20 -24.10 4.80
N THR A 491 -13.22 -25.02 4.84
CA THR A 491 -12.85 -25.76 6.05
C THR A 491 -12.31 -24.83 7.15
N PHE A 492 -11.40 -23.95 6.79
CA PHE A 492 -10.89 -22.93 7.72
C PHE A 492 -12.00 -21.97 8.17
N GLY A 493 -12.88 -21.56 7.23
CA GLY A 493 -14.01 -20.69 7.54
C GLY A 493 -14.96 -21.34 8.56
N GLN A 494 -15.26 -22.63 8.44
CA GLN A 494 -16.07 -23.36 9.42
C GLN A 494 -15.42 -23.40 10.82
N PHE A 495 -14.10 -23.54 10.90
CA PHE A 495 -13.40 -23.46 12.16
C PHE A 495 -13.58 -22.10 12.85
N VAL A 496 -13.41 -20.99 12.10
CA VAL A 496 -13.63 -19.64 12.63
C VAL A 496 -15.08 -19.45 13.07
N ILE A 497 -16.05 -19.96 12.32
CA ILE A 497 -17.48 -19.88 12.65
C ILE A 497 -17.76 -20.65 13.94
N LYS A 498 -17.26 -21.88 14.07
CA LYS A 498 -17.44 -22.71 15.26
C LYS A 498 -16.91 -22.04 16.54
N VAL A 499 -15.79 -21.35 16.44
CA VAL A 499 -15.28 -20.51 17.53
C VAL A 499 -16.18 -19.33 17.81
N GLY A 500 -16.82 -18.75 16.79
CA GLY A 500 -17.69 -17.58 16.86
C GLY A 500 -19.14 -17.83 17.23
N GLU A 501 -19.58 -19.09 17.23
CA GLU A 501 -20.97 -19.46 17.62
C GLU A 501 -21.38 -18.86 18.97
N ASN A 502 -20.42 -18.71 19.89
CA ASN A 502 -20.66 -18.19 21.23
C ASN A 502 -20.24 -16.72 21.39
N SER A 503 -19.43 -16.16 20.49
CA SER A 503 -18.93 -14.78 20.63
C SER A 503 -18.29 -14.26 19.34
N LEU A 504 -18.95 -13.31 18.68
CA LEU A 504 -18.39 -12.60 17.52
C LEU A 504 -17.01 -11.98 17.86
N PHE A 505 -16.87 -11.42 19.06
CA PHE A 505 -15.60 -10.85 19.52
C PHE A 505 -14.45 -11.85 19.49
N LEU A 506 -14.69 -13.08 19.92
CA LEU A 506 -13.66 -14.13 19.92
C LEU A 506 -13.25 -14.52 18.50
N SER A 507 -14.19 -14.58 17.56
CA SER A 507 -13.89 -14.81 16.14
C SER A 507 -13.09 -13.67 15.52
N LEU A 508 -13.42 -12.43 15.84
CA LEU A 508 -12.66 -11.26 15.40
C LEU A 508 -11.24 -11.29 15.97
N LEU A 509 -11.09 -11.61 17.25
CA LEU A 509 -9.78 -11.74 17.89
C LEU A 509 -8.95 -12.86 17.25
N LEU A 510 -9.56 -14.02 17.01
CA LEU A 510 -8.91 -15.12 16.30
C LEU A 510 -8.49 -14.72 14.88
N THR A 511 -9.38 -14.06 14.15
CA THR A 511 -9.07 -13.54 12.81
C THR A 511 -7.91 -12.55 12.84
N MET A 512 -7.90 -11.61 13.79
CA MET A 512 -6.78 -10.69 13.99
C MET A 512 -5.47 -11.42 14.20
N VAL A 513 -5.44 -12.39 15.10
CA VAL A 513 -4.22 -13.18 15.40
C VAL A 513 -3.76 -13.96 14.17
N ILE A 514 -4.68 -14.58 13.43
CA ILE A 514 -4.37 -15.28 12.17
C ILE A 514 -3.76 -14.30 11.15
N CYS A 515 -4.37 -13.14 10.95
CA CYS A 515 -3.85 -12.12 10.03
C CYS A 515 -2.45 -11.64 10.42
N LEU A 516 -2.20 -11.42 11.72
CA LEU A 516 -0.89 -11.00 12.22
C LEU A 516 0.16 -12.11 12.04
N ILE A 517 -0.17 -13.35 12.33
CA ILE A 517 0.77 -14.49 12.19
C ILE A 517 1.07 -14.77 10.72
N LEU A 518 0.05 -14.86 9.86
CA LEU A 518 0.23 -15.09 8.43
C LEU A 518 0.93 -13.92 7.74
N GLY A 519 0.78 -12.71 8.27
CA GLY A 519 1.44 -11.52 7.77
C GLY A 519 2.91 -11.36 8.17
N MET A 520 3.41 -12.20 9.08
CA MET A 520 4.81 -12.12 9.51
C MET A 520 5.77 -12.42 8.36
N GLY A 521 6.47 -11.38 7.89
CA GLY A 521 7.50 -11.52 6.86
C GLY A 521 6.99 -11.61 5.43
N ILE A 522 5.72 -11.33 5.21
CA ILE A 522 5.13 -11.20 3.87
C ILE A 522 4.50 -9.82 3.71
N PRO A 523 4.64 -9.18 2.54
CA PRO A 523 4.04 -7.86 2.30
C PRO A 523 2.51 -7.88 2.41
N THR A 524 1.93 -6.70 2.60
CA THR A 524 0.49 -6.52 2.85
C THR A 524 -0.42 -7.14 1.79
N ILE A 525 -0.03 -7.12 0.50
CA ILE A 525 -0.85 -7.67 -0.60
C ILE A 525 -1.06 -9.18 -0.44
N PRO A 526 0.01 -10.01 -0.38
CA PRO A 526 -0.15 -11.45 -0.12
C PRO A 526 -0.90 -11.74 1.17
N ASN A 527 -0.57 -11.04 2.25
CA ASN A 527 -1.23 -11.23 3.53
C ASN A 527 -2.75 -11.01 3.41
N TYR A 528 -3.18 -9.87 2.84
CA TYR A 528 -4.60 -9.61 2.63
C TYR A 528 -5.28 -10.72 1.82
N ILE A 529 -4.68 -11.12 0.70
CA ILE A 529 -5.30 -12.09 -0.20
C ILE A 529 -5.49 -13.45 0.48
N ILE A 530 -4.44 -13.94 1.16
CA ILE A 530 -4.49 -15.23 1.86
C ILE A 530 -5.52 -15.18 3.00
N THR A 531 -5.44 -14.15 3.82
CA THR A 531 -6.28 -14.03 5.01
C THR A 531 -7.74 -13.71 4.67
N SER A 532 -7.99 -12.92 3.63
CA SER A 532 -9.36 -12.62 3.18
C SER A 532 -10.05 -13.84 2.57
N ALA A 533 -9.33 -14.68 1.84
CA ALA A 533 -9.86 -15.93 1.31
C ALA A 533 -10.29 -16.91 2.41
N ILE A 534 -9.62 -16.87 3.56
CA ILE A 534 -9.89 -17.73 4.72
C ILE A 534 -10.95 -17.10 5.64
N ALA A 535 -10.74 -15.88 6.06
CA ALA A 535 -11.54 -15.24 7.12
C ALA A 535 -12.73 -14.45 6.58
N GLY A 536 -12.67 -13.91 5.37
CA GLY A 536 -13.75 -13.11 4.78
C GLY A 536 -15.10 -13.84 4.75
N PRO A 537 -15.20 -15.06 4.17
CA PRO A 537 -16.43 -15.83 4.15
C PRO A 537 -16.94 -16.20 5.55
N ALA A 538 -16.04 -16.43 6.52
CA ALA A 538 -16.42 -16.74 7.88
C ALA A 538 -17.09 -15.55 8.59
N LEU A 539 -16.46 -14.38 8.52
CA LEU A 539 -16.99 -13.15 9.12
C LEU A 539 -18.33 -12.75 8.48
N LEU A 540 -18.48 -12.93 7.17
CA LEU A 540 -19.74 -12.69 6.47
C LEU A 540 -20.86 -13.59 7.01
N LYS A 541 -20.60 -14.88 7.24
CA LYS A 541 -21.57 -15.81 7.84
C LYS A 541 -21.93 -15.47 9.30
N LEU A 542 -21.04 -14.80 10.01
CA LEU A 542 -21.29 -14.26 11.35
C LEU A 542 -22.02 -12.91 11.34
N GLY A 543 -22.50 -12.46 10.16
CA GLY A 543 -23.27 -11.23 10.01
C GLY A 543 -22.47 -9.95 9.83
N VAL A 544 -21.12 -10.04 9.69
CA VAL A 544 -20.30 -8.87 9.40
C VAL A 544 -20.48 -8.46 7.93
N PRO A 545 -20.79 -7.18 7.62
CA PRO A 545 -20.93 -6.74 6.24
C PRO A 545 -19.68 -7.03 5.38
N LEU A 546 -19.90 -7.35 4.12
CA LEU A 546 -18.86 -7.85 3.20
C LEU A 546 -17.63 -6.94 3.13
N ILE A 547 -17.82 -5.63 2.90
CA ILE A 547 -16.70 -4.67 2.81
C ILE A 547 -15.99 -4.55 4.16
N ILE A 548 -16.73 -4.54 5.27
CA ILE A 548 -16.14 -4.42 6.61
C ILE A 548 -15.31 -5.65 6.96
N SER A 549 -15.76 -6.86 6.62
CA SER A 549 -14.99 -8.09 6.86
C SER A 549 -13.65 -8.09 6.12
N HIS A 550 -13.63 -7.62 4.88
CA HIS A 550 -12.40 -7.47 4.10
C HIS A 550 -11.52 -6.30 4.56
N MET A 551 -12.12 -5.17 4.95
CA MET A 551 -11.38 -4.06 5.55
C MET A 551 -10.76 -4.45 6.90
N PHE A 552 -11.45 -5.24 7.72
CA PHE A 552 -10.92 -5.79 8.97
C PHE A 552 -9.63 -6.59 8.72
N VAL A 553 -9.68 -7.52 7.78
CA VAL A 553 -8.51 -8.31 7.38
C VAL A 553 -7.38 -7.44 6.83
N PHE A 554 -7.71 -6.46 6.00
CA PHE A 554 -6.74 -5.53 5.42
C PHE A 554 -6.00 -4.71 6.48
N TYR A 555 -6.72 -4.19 7.46
CA TYR A 555 -6.10 -3.45 8.57
C TYR A 555 -5.09 -4.29 9.33
N PHE A 556 -5.43 -5.53 9.67
CA PHE A 556 -4.49 -6.41 10.37
C PHE A 556 -3.36 -6.90 9.48
N GLY A 557 -3.56 -6.94 8.16
CA GLY A 557 -2.49 -7.08 7.18
C GLY A 557 -1.44 -5.97 7.27
N ILE A 558 -1.89 -4.73 7.36
CA ILE A 558 -1.02 -3.56 7.54
C ILE A 558 -0.33 -3.59 8.91
N MET A 559 -1.06 -3.95 9.97
CA MET A 559 -0.51 -4.01 11.33
C MET A 559 0.56 -5.10 11.48
N ALA A 560 0.52 -6.17 10.70
CA ALA A 560 1.54 -7.21 10.70
C ALA A 560 2.93 -6.65 10.31
N ASP A 561 2.98 -5.69 9.37
CA ASP A 561 4.22 -5.03 8.93
C ASP A 561 4.82 -4.09 10.01
N LEU A 562 4.08 -3.79 11.08
CA LEU A 562 4.53 -3.01 12.22
C LEU A 562 4.80 -3.88 13.46
N THR A 563 4.23 -5.09 13.51
CA THR A 563 4.21 -5.92 14.71
C THR A 563 5.43 -6.83 14.79
N PRO A 564 6.14 -6.90 15.96
CA PRO A 564 7.22 -7.86 16.14
C PRO A 564 6.72 -9.30 15.95
N PRO A 565 7.59 -10.26 15.56
CA PRO A 565 9.05 -10.15 15.47
C PRO A 565 9.58 -9.66 14.10
N VAL A 566 8.77 -9.66 13.03
CA VAL A 566 9.27 -9.39 11.68
C VAL A 566 9.15 -7.93 11.27
N ALA A 567 7.99 -7.29 11.45
CA ALA A 567 7.78 -5.84 11.33
C ALA A 567 8.51 -5.15 10.14
N LEU A 568 8.24 -5.57 8.90
CA LEU A 568 9.01 -5.19 7.70
C LEU A 568 9.23 -3.67 7.56
N ALA A 569 8.21 -2.86 7.84
CA ALA A 569 8.31 -1.40 7.76
C ALA A 569 9.28 -0.83 8.82
N CYS A 570 9.33 -1.43 10.02
CA CYS A 570 10.24 -1.01 11.08
C CYS A 570 11.68 -1.39 10.77
N PHE A 571 11.90 -2.55 10.14
CA PHE A 571 13.22 -2.94 9.67
C PHE A 571 13.68 -2.07 8.49
N ALA A 572 12.78 -1.62 7.62
CA ALA A 572 13.10 -0.65 6.57
C ALA A 572 13.51 0.73 7.14
N ALA A 573 12.97 1.14 8.29
CA ALA A 573 13.34 2.36 8.99
C ALA A 573 14.67 2.25 9.76
N ALA A 574 15.10 1.04 10.12
CA ALA A 574 16.24 0.78 11.00
C ALA A 574 17.57 1.42 10.53
N PRO A 575 17.95 1.36 9.23
CA PRO A 575 19.19 1.98 8.75
C PRO A 575 19.20 3.49 8.94
N PHE A 576 18.08 4.17 8.72
CA PHE A 576 17.95 5.64 8.88
C PHE A 576 17.90 6.04 10.35
N ALA A 577 17.22 5.25 11.16
CA ALA A 577 17.14 5.46 12.60
C ALA A 577 18.47 5.12 13.31
N LYS A 578 19.28 4.24 12.75
CA LYS A 578 20.47 3.64 13.39
C LYS A 578 20.07 2.98 14.71
N GLU A 579 19.00 2.19 14.67
CA GLU A 579 18.45 1.46 15.82
C GLU A 579 17.87 0.13 15.33
N SER A 580 17.76 -0.83 16.23
CA SER A 580 17.20 -2.16 15.94
C SER A 580 15.74 -2.07 15.50
N GLY A 581 15.39 -2.77 14.41
CA GLY A 581 14.01 -2.86 13.90
C GLY A 581 13.03 -3.38 14.96
N PHE A 582 13.47 -4.27 15.84
CA PHE A 582 12.66 -4.77 16.97
C PHE A 582 12.30 -3.64 17.96
N LYS A 583 13.25 -2.77 18.35
CA LYS A 583 12.95 -1.63 19.24
C LYS A 583 12.06 -0.61 18.54
N ILE A 584 12.25 -0.39 17.25
CA ILE A 584 11.40 0.48 16.43
C ILE A 584 9.97 -0.06 16.40
N SER A 585 9.79 -1.38 16.23
CA SER A 585 8.47 -1.99 16.15
C SER A 585 7.68 -1.90 17.46
N LEU A 586 8.33 -1.95 18.61
CA LEU A 586 7.69 -1.72 19.90
C LEU A 586 7.12 -0.31 20.03
N GLU A 587 7.81 0.70 19.49
CA GLU A 587 7.29 2.07 19.46
C GLU A 587 6.20 2.22 18.37
N ALA A 588 6.38 1.58 17.21
CA ALA A 588 5.41 1.62 16.11
C ALA A 588 4.04 1.04 16.52
N VAL A 589 4.01 -0.12 17.19
CA VAL A 589 2.76 -0.73 17.68
C VAL A 589 2.03 0.19 18.66
N LYS A 590 2.75 0.91 19.54
CA LYS A 590 2.12 1.90 20.43
C LYS A 590 1.47 3.03 19.63
N LEU A 591 2.18 3.55 18.61
CA LEU A 591 1.68 4.64 17.75
C LEU A 591 0.49 4.21 16.88
N ALA A 592 0.50 2.95 16.44
CA ALA A 592 -0.52 2.37 15.55
C ALA A 592 -1.79 1.91 16.28
N VAL A 593 -2.02 2.32 17.52
CA VAL A 593 -3.11 1.83 18.38
C VAL A 593 -4.50 1.93 17.73
N ALA A 594 -4.77 2.97 16.95
CA ALA A 594 -6.03 3.09 16.21
C ALA A 594 -6.18 1.99 15.15
N GLY A 595 -5.09 1.55 14.52
CA GLY A 595 -5.09 0.46 13.57
C GLY A 595 -5.57 -0.87 14.15
N PHE A 596 -5.43 -1.06 15.47
CA PHE A 596 -5.94 -2.23 16.19
C PHE A 596 -7.40 -2.04 16.65
N VAL A 597 -7.84 -0.82 16.91
CA VAL A 597 -9.14 -0.51 17.51
C VAL A 597 -10.22 -0.23 16.47
N VAL A 598 -9.92 0.60 15.48
CA VAL A 598 -10.88 1.05 14.47
C VAL A 598 -11.57 -0.12 13.72
N PRO A 599 -10.87 -1.21 13.33
CA PRO A 599 -11.53 -2.33 12.67
C PRO A 599 -12.57 -3.03 13.55
N PHE A 600 -12.31 -3.19 14.84
CA PHE A 600 -13.29 -3.74 15.78
C PHE A 600 -14.51 -2.82 15.91
N MET A 601 -14.29 -1.51 16.09
CA MET A 601 -15.38 -0.55 16.14
C MET A 601 -16.25 -0.58 14.89
N ALA A 602 -15.65 -0.72 13.72
CA ALA A 602 -16.37 -0.76 12.45
C ALA A 602 -17.24 -2.01 12.29
N VAL A 603 -16.83 -3.16 12.84
CA VAL A 603 -17.66 -4.37 12.83
C VAL A 603 -18.92 -4.19 13.68
N TYR A 604 -18.80 -3.57 14.83
CA TYR A 604 -19.95 -3.31 15.73
C TYR A 604 -20.76 -2.06 15.34
N SER A 605 -20.16 -1.15 14.59
CA SER A 605 -20.79 0.10 14.12
C SER A 605 -20.43 0.34 12.65
N PRO A 606 -21.15 -0.32 11.72
CA PRO A 606 -20.89 -0.24 10.27
C PRO A 606 -20.90 1.19 9.71
N GLU A 607 -21.59 2.10 10.37
CA GLU A 607 -21.65 3.53 10.03
C GLU A 607 -20.25 4.19 10.03
N LEU A 608 -19.30 3.66 10.80
CA LEU A 608 -17.91 4.15 10.82
C LEU A 608 -17.22 3.99 9.46
N MET A 609 -17.63 2.99 8.67
CA MET A 609 -17.18 2.75 7.29
C MET A 609 -18.25 3.14 6.25
N LEU A 610 -19.21 3.97 6.63
CA LEU A 610 -20.33 4.39 5.79
C LEU A 610 -21.08 3.21 5.16
N GLN A 611 -21.20 2.10 5.92
CA GLN A 611 -21.95 0.91 5.54
C GLN A 611 -23.23 0.80 6.37
N GLY A 612 -24.21 0.01 5.88
CA GLY A 612 -25.48 -0.18 6.61
C GLY A 612 -26.40 1.05 6.63
N LEU A 613 -26.18 2.01 5.73
CA LEU A 613 -26.91 3.28 5.67
C LEU A 613 -28.06 3.27 4.66
N ALA A 614 -28.23 2.21 3.90
CA ALA A 614 -29.33 2.05 2.95
C ALA A 614 -30.66 2.15 3.70
N ASN A 615 -31.59 2.93 3.17
CA ASN A 615 -32.94 3.17 3.74
C ASN A 615 -33.01 4.04 5.02
N LYS A 616 -31.95 4.74 5.39
CA LYS A 616 -31.99 5.76 6.47
C LYS A 616 -32.11 7.16 5.88
N ASP A 617 -32.84 8.05 6.58
CA ASP A 617 -32.90 9.47 6.21
C ASP A 617 -31.53 10.13 6.34
N ILE A 618 -31.25 11.13 5.51
CA ILE A 618 -29.97 11.87 5.52
C ILE A 618 -29.64 12.42 6.91
N SER A 619 -30.63 12.97 7.62
CA SER A 619 -30.46 13.47 8.99
C SER A 619 -30.02 12.38 9.95
N THR A 620 -30.64 11.22 9.89
CA THR A 620 -30.29 10.04 10.72
C THR A 620 -28.89 9.54 10.37
N ILE A 621 -28.51 9.50 9.08
CA ILE A 621 -27.18 9.14 8.63
C ILE A 621 -26.13 10.08 9.23
N VAL A 622 -26.32 11.40 9.08
CA VAL A 622 -25.36 12.40 9.56
C VAL A 622 -25.20 12.31 11.09
N ILE A 623 -26.29 12.16 11.83
CA ILE A 623 -26.24 12.05 13.29
C ILE A 623 -25.53 10.77 13.72
N SER A 624 -25.85 9.62 13.13
CA SER A 624 -25.25 8.34 13.48
C SER A 624 -23.74 8.32 13.16
N VAL A 625 -23.34 8.81 11.98
CA VAL A 625 -21.93 8.90 11.58
C VAL A 625 -21.18 9.89 12.47
N ALA A 626 -21.74 11.07 12.76
CA ALA A 626 -21.12 12.04 13.64
C ALA A 626 -20.92 11.49 15.06
N TYR A 627 -21.95 10.81 15.60
CA TYR A 627 -21.88 10.19 16.93
C TYR A 627 -20.75 9.16 17.01
N ILE A 628 -20.71 8.21 16.08
CA ILE A 628 -19.68 7.16 16.11
C ILE A 628 -18.27 7.74 15.86
N CYS A 629 -18.13 8.77 15.03
CA CYS A 629 -16.84 9.45 14.81
C CYS A 629 -16.37 10.16 16.10
N ILE A 630 -17.23 10.90 16.78
CA ILE A 630 -16.90 11.57 18.05
C ILE A 630 -16.49 10.53 19.10
N LYS A 631 -17.26 9.46 19.24
CA LYS A 631 -16.99 8.35 20.14
C LYS A 631 -15.63 7.71 19.84
N ALA A 632 -15.34 7.42 18.56
CA ALA A 632 -14.06 6.84 18.13
C ALA A 632 -12.87 7.77 18.40
N VAL A 633 -13.01 9.06 18.10
CA VAL A 633 -11.97 10.05 18.41
C VAL A 633 -11.68 10.09 19.90
N ILE A 634 -12.70 10.17 20.76
CA ILE A 634 -12.51 10.20 22.21
C ILE A 634 -11.85 8.92 22.71
N ALA A 635 -12.30 7.75 22.24
CA ALA A 635 -11.70 6.47 22.60
C ALA A 635 -10.20 6.43 22.24
N ILE A 636 -9.84 6.85 21.04
CA ILE A 636 -8.46 6.91 20.56
C ILE A 636 -7.62 7.90 21.37
N LEU A 637 -8.18 9.09 21.67
CA LEU A 637 -7.48 10.09 22.48
C LEU A 637 -7.15 9.57 23.87
N PHE A 638 -8.09 8.94 24.56
CA PHE A 638 -7.89 8.38 25.91
C PHE A 638 -6.97 7.17 25.88
N LEU A 639 -7.03 6.34 24.86
CA LEU A 639 -6.12 5.23 24.66
C LEU A 639 -4.67 5.72 24.45
N GLY A 640 -4.49 6.79 23.68
CA GLY A 640 -3.21 7.47 23.51
C GLY A 640 -2.65 8.05 24.80
N ILE A 641 -3.51 8.72 25.59
CA ILE A 641 -3.15 9.24 26.92
C ILE A 641 -2.70 8.10 27.86
N ALA A 642 -3.42 6.98 27.87
CA ALA A 642 -3.06 5.80 28.66
C ALA A 642 -1.74 5.19 28.21
N ALA A 643 -1.51 5.06 26.90
CA ALA A 643 -0.30 4.46 26.33
C ALA A 643 0.95 5.32 26.59
N VAL A 644 0.89 6.63 26.34
CA VAL A 644 2.01 7.56 26.56
C VAL A 644 2.20 7.88 28.04
N GLY A 645 1.12 7.84 28.84
CA GLY A 645 1.13 8.20 30.26
C GLY A 645 1.34 9.68 30.51
N TYR A 646 0.81 10.54 29.62
CA TYR A 646 0.92 11.99 29.69
C TYR A 646 -0.37 12.68 29.22
N MET A 647 -0.80 13.68 29.99
CA MET A 647 -1.88 14.63 29.66
C MET A 647 -1.61 15.92 30.41
N ASN A 648 -0.98 16.90 29.78
CA ASN A 648 -0.45 18.15 30.38
C ASN A 648 0.58 17.95 31.51
N ALA A 649 0.56 16.82 32.21
CA ALA A 649 1.52 16.34 33.19
C ALA A 649 1.57 14.79 33.13
N ARG A 650 2.61 14.21 33.70
CA ARG A 650 2.75 12.73 33.77
C ARG A 650 1.58 12.13 34.57
N LEU A 651 1.05 11.01 34.10
CA LEU A 651 0.00 10.26 34.75
C LEU A 651 0.60 9.14 35.63
N ASN A 652 -0.03 8.91 36.78
CA ASN A 652 0.26 7.73 37.58
C ASN A 652 -0.43 6.49 36.97
N ILE A 653 -0.12 5.32 37.52
CA ILE A 653 -0.63 4.04 36.99
C ILE A 653 -2.16 3.96 37.06
N PHE A 654 -2.80 4.47 38.15
CA PHE A 654 -4.23 4.45 38.31
C PHE A 654 -4.93 5.36 37.31
N GLU A 655 -4.39 6.56 37.06
CA GLU A 655 -4.91 7.47 36.05
C GLU A 655 -4.84 6.86 34.64
N ARG A 656 -3.77 6.12 34.34
CA ARG A 656 -3.62 5.39 33.07
C ARG A 656 -4.65 4.26 32.94
N ILE A 657 -4.91 3.52 34.03
CA ILE A 657 -5.95 2.46 34.05
C ILE A 657 -7.33 3.08 33.80
N ILE A 658 -7.66 4.23 34.43
CA ILE A 658 -8.92 4.92 34.21
C ILE A 658 -9.04 5.36 32.74
N CYS A 659 -8.00 5.97 32.15
CA CYS A 659 -8.01 6.34 30.73
C CYS A 659 -8.19 5.12 29.81
N MET A 660 -7.57 3.98 30.14
CA MET A 660 -7.76 2.72 29.43
C MET A 660 -9.21 2.22 29.55
N ALA A 661 -9.80 2.29 30.75
CA ALA A 661 -11.18 1.88 30.99
C ALA A 661 -12.16 2.75 30.20
N ILE A 662 -11.98 4.09 30.17
CA ILE A 662 -12.77 5.01 29.35
C ILE A 662 -12.70 4.60 27.88
N ALA A 663 -11.49 4.35 27.37
CA ALA A 663 -11.32 3.96 25.99
C ALA A 663 -12.03 2.64 25.67
N ILE A 664 -11.86 1.60 26.50
CA ILE A 664 -12.50 0.29 26.31
C ILE A 664 -14.03 0.41 26.35
N LEU A 665 -14.60 1.15 27.30
CA LEU A 665 -16.04 1.37 27.39
C LEU A 665 -16.61 2.02 26.13
N LEU A 666 -15.88 2.97 25.55
CA LEU A 666 -16.28 3.64 24.31
C LEU A 666 -16.04 2.82 23.05
N ILE A 667 -15.13 1.85 23.07
CA ILE A 667 -14.90 0.93 21.95
C ILE A 667 -16.03 -0.10 21.86
N VAL A 668 -16.52 -0.59 23.01
CA VAL A 668 -17.62 -1.54 23.07
C VAL A 668 -18.92 -0.85 22.64
N ALA A 669 -19.57 -1.36 21.59
CA ALA A 669 -20.74 -0.74 21.00
C ALA A 669 -22.04 -1.15 21.71
N ILE A 670 -22.16 -0.83 23.00
CA ILE A 670 -23.35 -1.07 23.83
C ILE A 670 -23.76 0.30 24.42
N PRO A 671 -25.05 0.71 24.35
CA PRO A 671 -25.48 2.02 24.85
C PRO A 671 -25.06 2.30 26.29
N LEU A 672 -25.19 1.30 27.19
CA LEU A 672 -24.82 1.43 28.59
C LEU A 672 -23.32 1.71 28.78
N THR A 673 -22.45 1.07 27.98
CA THR A 673 -20.99 1.30 28.05
C THR A 673 -20.62 2.69 27.53
N ASP A 674 -21.36 3.22 26.55
CA ASP A 674 -21.16 4.56 26.03
C ASP A 674 -21.47 5.61 27.12
N GLU A 675 -22.62 5.48 27.78
CA GLU A 675 -23.03 6.40 28.88
C GLU A 675 -21.99 6.37 30.01
N LEU A 676 -21.56 5.18 30.45
CA LEU A 676 -20.55 5.03 31.49
C LEU A 676 -19.18 5.59 31.03
N GLY A 677 -18.80 5.36 29.78
CA GLY A 677 -17.55 5.87 29.20
C GLY A 677 -17.53 7.40 29.16
N PHE A 678 -18.59 8.04 28.69
CA PHE A 678 -18.71 9.50 28.70
C PHE A 678 -18.75 10.06 30.11
N ALA A 679 -19.51 9.46 31.04
CA ALA A 679 -19.55 9.88 32.43
C ALA A 679 -18.17 9.82 33.10
N LEU A 680 -17.47 8.69 32.96
CA LEU A 680 -16.10 8.55 33.47
C LEU A 680 -15.12 9.54 32.84
N MET A 681 -15.25 9.81 31.55
CA MET A 681 -14.46 10.83 30.86
C MET A 681 -14.65 12.21 31.49
N PHE A 682 -15.90 12.63 31.69
CA PHE A 682 -16.21 13.93 32.32
C PHE A 682 -15.62 14.01 33.72
N LEU A 683 -15.83 13.00 34.56
CA LEU A 683 -15.29 12.94 35.91
C LEU A 683 -13.76 13.00 35.92
N PHE A 684 -13.11 12.27 35.01
CA PHE A 684 -11.64 12.26 34.89
C PHE A 684 -11.10 13.62 34.46
N ILE A 685 -11.72 14.29 33.48
CA ILE A 685 -11.31 15.63 33.03
C ILE A 685 -11.46 16.66 34.19
N ILE A 686 -12.57 16.63 34.91
CA ILE A 686 -12.80 17.49 36.06
C ILE A 686 -11.76 17.24 37.15
N TYR A 687 -11.52 15.98 37.52
CA TYR A 687 -10.47 15.60 38.46
C TYR A 687 -9.09 16.15 38.08
N ARG A 688 -8.69 15.97 36.82
CA ARG A 688 -7.41 16.46 36.30
C ARG A 688 -7.32 17.97 36.31
N TRP A 689 -8.41 18.66 35.98
CA TRP A 689 -8.47 20.14 36.03
C TRP A 689 -8.22 20.67 37.44
N PHE A 690 -8.89 20.10 38.46
CA PHE A 690 -8.68 20.46 39.86
C PHE A 690 -7.25 20.16 40.33
N LYS A 691 -6.73 18.97 40.02
CA LYS A 691 -5.38 18.57 40.37
C LYS A 691 -4.31 19.50 39.78
N PHE A 692 -4.48 19.91 38.53
CA PHE A 692 -3.55 20.82 37.85
C PHE A 692 -3.61 22.24 38.43
N ARG A 693 -4.79 22.72 38.76
CA ARG A 693 -5.00 24.04 39.39
C ARG A 693 -4.32 24.12 40.76
N ASN A 694 -4.48 23.09 41.58
CA ASN A 694 -3.87 23.04 42.91
C ASN A 694 -2.35 22.99 42.85
N ASN A 695 -1.76 22.28 41.89
CA ASN A 695 -0.31 22.23 41.73
C ASN A 695 0.30 23.56 41.29
N ASN A 696 -0.38 24.33 40.49
CA ASN A 696 0.09 25.65 40.07
C ASN A 696 -0.07 26.72 41.19
N SER A 697 -1.01 26.55 42.13
CA SER A 697 -1.17 27.44 43.27
C SER A 697 -0.14 27.19 44.40
N ILE A 698 0.61 26.10 44.37
CA ILE A 698 1.66 25.75 45.33
C ILE A 698 3.04 26.21 44.80
N SER A 699 3.17 26.52 43.52
CA SER A 699 4.42 26.92 42.87
C SER A 699 4.54 28.46 42.67
N THR A 700 3.52 29.22 43.02
CA THR A 700 3.52 30.68 43.15
C THR A 700 3.59 31.08 44.63
#